data_1d782f60985beaa36d3946bcb3f2c0ce
#
_entry.id   1d782f60985beaa36d3946bcb3f2c0ce
#
_cell.length_a   1.000
_cell.length_b   1.000
_cell.length_c   1.000
_cell.angle_alpha   90.00
_cell.angle_beta   90.00
_cell.angle_gamma   90.00
#
_symmetry.space_group_name_H-M   'P 1'
#
loop_
_entity.id
_entity.type
_entity.pdbx_description
1 polymer ?
#
loop_
_entity_poly.entity_id
_entity_poly.type
_entity_poly.pdbx_seq_one_letter_code
_entity_poly.pdbx_strand_id
1 'polypeptide(L)'
;MGLHRFLSILVICWFTTPMASGQGTPIIEEVLSKLESHANRYPQEKVYLHLDKPYYAVGDDIWFKGYVTIGAYNQLSGLSKILYVDLVGPEQTVVQSVRLPLVAGVTMGDFQLADSLSEGNYRIRAYTNWMRNFDTDIFYDRILPIGNARTDNIVAHSSFSFENSPEHQVHAEIKFTDLQGGPFADMDANYQVVMEGRNIARGRETTDGDGRIAFDFVNKQPFNLKSGEVLLRLSTADRRTVHKRIPLKTTSNTNSIRFFPESGQMLAGNLTKVAFKALASDGIGIGAAGSIYDGAGTRIAEFETDYAGMGNFSFIPEAGARYTASIMYADGSESKVDLPEVQISGYALAVNNQLDRQLIVQAYASDDLVQGQQVSVVLHRNGEVFYASTNKQAKNEAVFAIPREHLPAGVIQITLFANNRIPVAERTIFNTNDASLLPLTIETDWETYRRKEKVTVKLTAGQPSDTSRIAALSAAVIDMARVPIDSGVHEGSIYPSLLLSADIKGYVETPNRYFKDPDFARGLQLDNVMLTQGWSRIDWQDLVAGKSPTVTYSPEQALRISGVVTKRNGKIPVPNAKVTILSTGNVLAVVDTVTDAEGRFNFDRLLFYDDTKFVVQARDERGRKNVDVVLDEVPRQQVTRSKNAPDATVDVNQSIQTYLKNTQQQFEELEKYGLKEKTILLEEVKVTERAEKKVKHSSNLNGPGNADQVITAEELSMGCSTLDICLQGRLHGVIFRNGVPYSTRSPNQPMQIVLDGMYMEAEALPMINPFDVETVEVLRGIGNTAVYGSMGSGGVIIITTKRGDSGGYGRDIYTPGIVTHSPQGYYEVREFYAPDYSVSADSLAAMKDLRTTIHWAPSIVTGDDGMASFEFYTAESPGVYRIMVEGLDISGRLAHAVHYITVE
;
A
#
# COMPACT_ATOMS: atom_id res chain seq x y z
N MET A 1 -16.76 41.57 -22.07
CA MET A 1 -15.77 42.60 -22.40
C MET A 1 -14.63 42.55 -21.40
N GLY A 2 -13.41 42.28 -21.89
CA GLY A 2 -12.17 42.46 -21.14
C GLY A 2 -11.43 41.19 -20.81
N LEU A 3 -10.87 40.53 -21.82
CA LEU A 3 -9.85 39.47 -21.64
C LEU A 3 -8.52 40.13 -21.27
N HIS A 4 -7.94 39.88 -20.14
CA HIS A 4 -6.54 40.22 -19.84
C HIS A 4 -5.72 38.93 -19.78
N ARG A 5 -4.89 38.76 -20.80
CA ARG A 5 -3.78 37.81 -20.89
C ARG A 5 -2.66 38.31 -20.00
N PHE A 6 -2.24 37.48 -19.01
CA PHE A 6 -0.95 37.68 -18.35
C PHE A 6 0.13 36.99 -19.19
N LEU A 7 1.01 37.79 -19.74
CA LEU A 7 2.22 37.40 -20.44
C LEU A 7 3.34 37.40 -19.39
N SER A 8 3.87 36.23 -19.05
CA SER A 8 5.07 36.12 -18.22
C SER A 8 6.28 36.50 -19.03
N ILE A 9 6.94 37.58 -18.65
CA ILE A 9 8.16 38.07 -19.26
C ILE A 9 9.33 37.33 -18.65
N LEU A 10 9.93 36.41 -19.42
CA LEU A 10 11.22 35.80 -19.14
C LEU A 10 12.31 36.82 -19.48
N VAL A 11 13.00 37.36 -18.50
CA VAL A 11 14.16 38.25 -18.73
C VAL A 11 15.37 37.37 -18.99
N ILE A 12 15.69 37.20 -20.27
CA ILE A 12 16.94 36.58 -20.72
C ILE A 12 17.97 37.68 -20.86
N CYS A 13 18.98 37.73 -19.98
CA CYS A 13 20.15 38.56 -20.16
C CYS A 13 21.02 37.99 -21.30
N TRP A 14 21.01 38.59 -22.45
CA TRP A 14 21.91 38.33 -23.56
C TRP A 14 23.25 38.97 -23.28
N PHE A 15 24.29 38.19 -23.00
CA PHE A 15 25.66 38.60 -23.22
C PHE A 15 26.09 38.19 -24.63
N THR A 16 26.22 39.15 -25.51
CA THR A 16 26.75 38.98 -26.87
C THR A 16 28.29 38.84 -26.83
N THR A 17 28.75 37.62 -26.98
CA THR A 17 30.13 37.33 -27.45
C THR A 17 30.10 36.82 -28.89
N PRO A 18 31.08 37.08 -29.72
CA PRO A 18 31.00 36.84 -31.15
C PRO A 18 31.01 35.36 -31.49
N MET A 19 30.14 34.96 -32.39
CA MET A 19 30.03 33.59 -32.93
C MET A 19 31.33 33.18 -33.64
N ALA A 20 31.93 32.10 -33.13
CA ALA A 20 32.79 31.25 -33.95
C ALA A 20 31.86 30.14 -34.52
N SER A 21 31.73 30.14 -35.79
CA SER A 21 30.92 29.22 -36.61
C SER A 21 31.51 27.81 -36.58
N GLY A 22 30.68 26.83 -36.37
CA GLY A 22 30.92 25.44 -36.75
C GLY A 22 31.33 24.49 -35.65
N GLN A 23 30.43 24.15 -34.74
CA GLN A 23 30.50 22.87 -33.99
C GLN A 23 29.08 22.37 -33.78
N GLY A 24 28.90 21.08 -34.05
CA GLY A 24 27.61 20.39 -33.81
C GLY A 24 27.13 20.57 -32.37
N THR A 25 25.82 20.48 -32.18
CA THR A 25 25.14 20.58 -30.86
C THR A 25 25.94 19.82 -29.80
N PRO A 26 26.26 20.43 -28.66
CA PRO A 26 26.96 19.73 -27.62
C PRO A 26 26.23 18.43 -27.26
N ILE A 27 26.94 17.35 -27.15
CA ILE A 27 26.40 15.98 -26.92
C ILE A 27 25.46 15.95 -25.71
N ILE A 28 25.76 16.77 -24.71
CA ILE A 28 24.98 16.85 -23.48
C ILE A 28 23.57 17.41 -23.73
N GLU A 29 23.39 18.37 -24.67
CA GLU A 29 22.08 18.96 -24.96
C GLU A 29 21.08 17.94 -25.52
N GLU A 30 21.57 16.97 -26.33
CA GLU A 30 20.71 15.88 -26.81
C GLU A 30 20.26 14.97 -25.68
N VAL A 31 21.17 14.62 -24.74
CA VAL A 31 20.85 13.82 -23.56
C VAL A 31 19.86 14.54 -22.66
N LEU A 32 20.07 15.83 -22.41
CA LEU A 32 19.15 16.66 -21.62
C LEU A 32 17.76 16.75 -22.24
N SER A 33 17.69 16.98 -23.57
CA SER A 33 16.39 17.02 -24.28
C SER A 33 15.64 15.69 -24.21
N LYS A 34 16.35 14.55 -24.34
CA LYS A 34 15.74 13.23 -24.20
C LYS A 34 15.26 13.00 -22.77
N LEU A 35 16.04 13.41 -21.77
CA LEU A 35 15.69 13.26 -20.36
C LEU A 35 14.46 14.09 -19.99
N GLU A 36 14.41 15.35 -20.42
CA GLU A 36 13.25 16.23 -20.23
C GLU A 36 12.01 15.68 -20.93
N SER A 37 12.15 15.23 -22.18
CA SER A 37 11.04 14.59 -22.91
C SER A 37 10.53 13.34 -22.20
N HIS A 38 11.44 12.53 -21.63
CA HIS A 38 11.08 11.34 -20.86
C HIS A 38 10.35 11.72 -19.57
N ALA A 39 10.86 12.69 -18.80
CA ALA A 39 10.24 13.15 -17.56
C ALA A 39 8.82 13.70 -17.79
N ASN A 40 8.64 14.50 -18.84
CA ASN A 40 7.34 15.07 -19.20
C ASN A 40 6.34 14.01 -19.68
N ARG A 41 6.80 12.97 -20.39
CA ARG A 41 5.95 11.91 -20.92
C ARG A 41 5.62 10.83 -19.89
N TYR A 42 6.50 10.60 -18.94
CA TYR A 42 6.38 9.56 -17.92
C TYR A 42 6.57 10.15 -16.51
N PRO A 43 5.72 11.13 -16.12
CA PRO A 43 5.84 11.78 -14.82
C PRO A 43 5.67 10.75 -13.70
N GLN A 44 6.47 10.87 -12.66
CA GLN A 44 6.50 9.91 -11.56
C GLN A 44 5.58 10.39 -10.43
N GLU A 45 4.54 9.60 -10.12
CA GLU A 45 3.74 9.78 -8.93
C GLU A 45 4.36 9.04 -7.74
N LYS A 46 4.19 9.59 -6.54
CA LYS A 46 4.54 8.99 -5.25
C LYS A 46 3.34 9.06 -4.34
N VAL A 47 3.19 8.07 -3.47
CA VAL A 47 2.11 8.00 -2.49
C VAL A 47 2.69 7.99 -1.08
N TYR A 48 2.05 8.70 -0.18
CA TYR A 48 2.25 8.59 1.26
C TYR A 48 0.91 8.42 1.96
N LEU A 49 0.85 7.56 2.98
CA LEU A 49 -0.29 7.40 3.88
C LEU A 49 0.12 7.82 5.30
N HIS A 50 -0.52 8.85 5.84
CA HIS A 50 -0.50 9.15 7.26
C HIS A 50 -1.52 8.29 7.97
N LEU A 51 -1.09 7.46 8.90
CA LEU A 51 -1.90 6.53 9.68
C LEU A 51 -2.12 7.07 11.08
N ASP A 52 -3.26 6.77 11.70
CA ASP A 52 -3.56 7.23 13.07
C ASP A 52 -2.63 6.62 14.14
N LYS A 53 -2.14 5.37 13.92
CA LYS A 53 -1.21 4.70 14.84
C LYS A 53 -0.34 3.66 14.09
N PRO A 54 0.76 3.18 14.70
CA PRO A 54 1.73 2.36 13.98
C PRO A 54 1.41 0.86 13.93
N TYR A 55 0.50 0.37 14.77
CA TYR A 55 0.08 -1.04 14.88
C TYR A 55 -1.35 -1.13 15.42
N TYR A 56 -1.98 -2.28 15.29
CA TYR A 56 -3.40 -2.47 15.53
C TYR A 56 -3.70 -3.81 16.19
N ALA A 57 -4.94 -3.96 16.67
CA ALA A 57 -5.51 -5.24 17.05
C ALA A 57 -6.69 -5.59 16.12
N VAL A 58 -7.04 -6.87 16.02
CA VAL A 58 -8.27 -7.26 15.33
C VAL A 58 -9.47 -6.57 15.99
N GLY A 59 -10.40 -6.10 15.19
CA GLY A 59 -11.54 -5.28 15.63
C GLY A 59 -11.25 -3.79 15.75
N ASP A 60 -10.00 -3.34 15.54
CA ASP A 60 -9.67 -1.92 15.40
C ASP A 60 -10.04 -1.38 14.03
N ASP A 61 -10.07 -0.05 13.93
CA ASP A 61 -10.09 0.67 12.67
C ASP A 61 -8.70 1.23 12.36
N ILE A 62 -8.29 1.10 11.10
CA ILE A 62 -7.10 1.77 10.55
C ILE A 62 -7.58 3.02 9.86
N TRP A 63 -7.29 4.19 10.42
CA TRP A 63 -7.59 5.47 9.80
C TRP A 63 -6.38 6.00 9.05
N PHE A 64 -6.60 6.53 7.84
CA PHE A 64 -5.49 7.09 7.08
C PHE A 64 -5.89 8.26 6.18
N LYS A 65 -4.91 9.13 5.92
CA LYS A 65 -4.96 10.14 4.86
C LYS A 65 -3.91 9.83 3.81
N GLY A 66 -4.32 9.84 2.54
CA GLY A 66 -3.45 9.63 1.40
C GLY A 66 -3.04 10.95 0.77
N TYR A 67 -1.75 11.06 0.47
CA TYR A 67 -1.14 12.15 -0.30
C TYR A 67 -0.49 11.54 -1.54
N VAL A 68 -0.88 12.03 -2.71
CA VAL A 68 -0.28 11.63 -3.99
C VAL A 68 0.45 12.84 -4.53
N THR A 69 1.76 12.70 -4.70
CA THR A 69 2.64 13.77 -5.17
C THR A 69 3.24 13.44 -6.53
N ILE A 70 3.72 14.46 -7.23
CA ILE A 70 4.32 14.35 -8.56
C ILE A 70 5.55 15.26 -8.66
N GLY A 71 6.50 14.88 -9.51
CA GLY A 71 7.69 15.67 -9.79
C GLY A 71 8.73 15.65 -8.67
N ALA A 72 9.80 16.37 -8.88
CA ALA A 72 10.94 16.40 -7.97
C ALA A 72 10.68 17.20 -6.70
N TYR A 73 9.74 18.14 -6.73
CA TYR A 73 9.36 19.00 -5.61
C TYR A 73 8.17 18.46 -4.80
N ASN A 74 7.74 17.22 -5.04
CA ASN A 74 6.61 16.59 -4.34
C ASN A 74 5.30 17.40 -4.36
N GLN A 75 5.01 18.11 -5.47
CA GLN A 75 3.75 18.82 -5.63
C GLN A 75 2.57 17.85 -5.62
N LEU A 76 1.42 18.27 -5.11
CA LEU A 76 0.21 17.44 -5.13
C LEU A 76 -0.19 17.07 -6.56
N SER A 77 -0.41 15.80 -6.84
CA SER A 77 -0.68 15.29 -8.18
C SER A 77 -2.09 15.63 -8.64
N GLY A 78 -2.17 16.18 -9.84
CA GLY A 78 -3.42 16.30 -10.59
C GLY A 78 -3.59 15.20 -11.64
N LEU A 79 -2.60 14.31 -11.82
CA LEU A 79 -2.54 13.33 -12.90
C LEU A 79 -3.57 12.21 -12.72
N SER A 80 -3.55 11.52 -11.60
CA SER A 80 -4.50 10.47 -11.26
C SER A 80 -5.59 10.97 -10.32
N LYS A 81 -6.82 10.47 -10.50
CA LYS A 81 -7.99 10.82 -9.67
C LYS A 81 -8.49 9.67 -8.82
N ILE A 82 -7.81 8.52 -8.84
CA ILE A 82 -8.15 7.34 -8.05
C ILE A 82 -6.90 6.82 -7.36
N LEU A 83 -6.97 6.65 -6.02
CA LEU A 83 -5.98 5.94 -5.23
C LEU A 83 -6.52 4.55 -4.89
N TYR A 84 -5.74 3.53 -5.16
CA TYR A 84 -5.95 2.16 -4.72
C TYR A 84 -5.20 1.94 -3.42
N VAL A 85 -5.88 1.41 -2.41
CA VAL A 85 -5.25 1.02 -1.15
C VAL A 85 -5.64 -0.40 -0.83
N ASP A 86 -4.66 -1.27 -0.68
CA ASP A 86 -4.82 -2.68 -0.36
C ASP A 86 -4.29 -2.98 1.04
N LEU A 87 -5.06 -3.71 1.83
CA LEU A 87 -4.59 -4.38 3.03
C LEU A 87 -4.24 -5.83 2.65
N VAL A 88 -2.96 -6.16 2.70
CA VAL A 88 -2.42 -7.49 2.35
C VAL A 88 -2.16 -8.26 3.64
N GLY A 89 -2.70 -9.45 3.74
CA GLY A 89 -2.52 -10.34 4.91
C GLY A 89 -1.15 -11.01 4.97
N PRO A 90 -0.84 -11.68 6.08
CA PRO A 90 0.42 -12.40 6.26
C PRO A 90 0.66 -13.48 5.21
N GLU A 91 -0.41 -14.03 4.62
CA GLU A 91 -0.36 -15.04 3.55
C GLU A 91 -0.12 -14.44 2.16
N GLN A 92 0.25 -13.17 2.07
CA GLN A 92 0.47 -12.44 0.82
C GLN A 92 -0.79 -12.41 -0.07
N THR A 93 -1.97 -12.42 0.53
CA THR A 93 -3.26 -12.25 -0.15
C THR A 93 -3.88 -10.91 0.21
N VAL A 94 -4.59 -10.29 -0.73
CA VAL A 94 -5.32 -9.05 -0.46
C VAL A 94 -6.56 -9.39 0.38
N VAL A 95 -6.61 -8.87 1.61
CA VAL A 95 -7.72 -9.06 2.55
C VAL A 95 -8.83 -8.05 2.31
N GLN A 96 -8.45 -6.79 2.14
CA GLN A 96 -9.35 -5.69 1.80
C GLN A 96 -8.70 -4.79 0.75
N SER A 97 -9.51 -4.20 -0.12
CA SER A 97 -9.05 -3.27 -1.15
C SER A 97 -10.09 -2.17 -1.32
N VAL A 98 -9.64 -0.92 -1.26
CA VAL A 98 -10.50 0.25 -1.43
C VAL A 98 -10.03 1.12 -2.59
N ARG A 99 -10.99 1.76 -3.27
CA ARG A 99 -10.74 2.79 -4.28
C ARG A 99 -11.21 4.13 -3.73
N LEU A 100 -10.31 5.08 -3.67
CA LEU A 100 -10.58 6.38 -3.06
C LEU A 100 -10.47 7.49 -4.11
N PRO A 101 -11.42 8.44 -4.16
CA PRO A 101 -11.31 9.58 -5.02
C PRO A 101 -10.20 10.51 -4.54
N LEU A 102 -9.37 10.99 -5.46
CA LEU A 102 -8.33 11.99 -5.21
C LEU A 102 -8.85 13.38 -5.59
N VAL A 103 -8.90 14.26 -4.62
CA VAL A 103 -9.21 15.69 -4.80
C VAL A 103 -7.95 16.49 -4.55
N ALA A 104 -7.45 17.15 -5.60
CA ALA A 104 -6.18 17.89 -5.54
C ALA A 104 -5.03 17.05 -4.96
N GLY A 105 -4.92 15.77 -5.32
CA GLY A 105 -3.86 14.88 -4.87
C GLY A 105 -3.99 14.33 -3.46
N VAL A 106 -5.09 14.63 -2.74
CA VAL A 106 -5.33 14.11 -1.39
C VAL A 106 -6.60 13.29 -1.32
N THR A 107 -6.63 12.35 -0.39
CA THR A 107 -7.80 11.53 -0.06
C THR A 107 -7.74 11.08 1.40
N MET A 108 -8.82 10.51 1.90
CA MET A 108 -8.88 9.86 3.21
C MET A 108 -9.59 8.53 3.08
N GLY A 109 -9.31 7.62 4.00
CA GLY A 109 -9.91 6.31 4.02
C GLY A 109 -9.73 5.62 5.36
N ASP A 110 -10.33 4.44 5.44
CA ASP A 110 -10.22 3.57 6.60
C ASP A 110 -10.34 2.11 6.21
N PHE A 111 -9.84 1.22 7.09
CA PHE A 111 -10.12 -0.20 7.06
C PHE A 111 -10.68 -0.62 8.41
N GLN A 112 -11.79 -1.33 8.41
CA GLN A 112 -12.30 -2.00 9.58
C GLN A 112 -11.72 -3.41 9.65
N LEU A 113 -10.96 -3.70 10.70
CA LEU A 113 -10.38 -5.02 10.93
C LEU A 113 -11.42 -5.96 11.52
N ALA A 114 -11.84 -6.95 10.74
CA ALA A 114 -12.81 -7.94 11.22
C ALA A 114 -12.21 -8.78 12.36
N ASP A 115 -13.04 -9.15 13.35
CA ASP A 115 -12.62 -10.01 14.48
C ASP A 115 -12.13 -11.40 14.05
N SER A 116 -12.50 -11.84 12.85
CA SER A 116 -12.09 -13.12 12.26
C SER A 116 -10.69 -13.11 11.64
N LEU A 117 -10.04 -11.94 11.57
CA LEU A 117 -8.69 -11.86 11.04
C LEU A 117 -7.69 -12.55 11.96
N SER A 118 -6.73 -13.25 11.38
CA SER A 118 -5.61 -13.81 12.12
C SER A 118 -4.59 -12.73 12.46
N GLU A 119 -3.91 -12.88 13.59
CA GLU A 119 -2.78 -12.03 13.94
C GLU A 119 -1.62 -12.22 12.96
N GLY A 120 -0.78 -11.19 12.82
CA GLY A 120 0.43 -11.26 12.01
C GLY A 120 0.88 -9.92 11.46
N ASN A 121 1.89 -9.98 10.61
CA ASN A 121 2.43 -8.81 9.92
C ASN A 121 1.63 -8.58 8.62
N TYR A 122 0.68 -7.68 8.68
CA TYR A 122 -0.06 -7.19 7.54
C TYR A 122 0.75 -6.14 6.81
N ARG A 123 0.33 -5.81 5.61
CA ARG A 123 0.95 -4.78 4.79
C ARG A 123 -0.11 -3.89 4.19
N ILE A 124 0.00 -2.57 4.41
CA ILE A 124 -0.79 -1.60 3.67
C ILE A 124 0.02 -1.16 2.45
N ARG A 125 -0.59 -1.27 1.26
CA ARG A 125 0.00 -0.90 -0.02
C ARG A 125 -0.89 0.11 -0.72
N ALA A 126 -0.30 1.20 -1.26
CA ALA A 126 -1.08 2.19 -1.99
C ALA A 126 -0.41 2.60 -3.29
N TYR A 127 -1.22 2.76 -4.34
CA TYR A 127 -0.76 3.08 -5.70
C TYR A 127 -1.88 3.69 -6.55
N THR A 128 -1.51 4.43 -7.59
CA THR A 128 -2.43 4.84 -8.65
C THR A 128 -2.34 3.87 -9.83
N ASN A 129 -3.34 3.86 -10.71
CA ASN A 129 -3.29 3.02 -11.91
C ASN A 129 -2.10 3.37 -12.80
N TRP A 130 -1.72 4.65 -12.87
CA TRP A 130 -0.54 5.11 -13.59
C TRP A 130 0.77 4.49 -13.08
N MET A 131 0.93 4.37 -11.76
CA MET A 131 2.12 3.78 -11.15
C MET A 131 2.34 2.31 -11.54
N ARG A 132 1.32 1.59 -11.98
CA ARG A 132 1.40 0.18 -12.42
C ARG A 132 2.21 -0.03 -13.71
N ASN A 133 2.51 1.05 -14.45
CA ASN A 133 3.39 0.97 -15.62
C ASN A 133 4.88 0.84 -15.26
N PHE A 134 5.22 1.00 -14.00
CA PHE A 134 6.59 1.00 -13.49
C PHE A 134 6.80 -0.18 -12.52
N ASP A 135 8.01 -0.27 -11.97
CA ASP A 135 8.32 -1.26 -10.96
C ASP A 135 7.43 -1.10 -9.73
N THR A 136 6.92 -2.21 -9.18
CA THR A 136 6.08 -2.20 -7.98
C THR A 136 6.80 -1.66 -6.74
N ASP A 137 8.12 -1.57 -6.77
CA ASP A 137 8.94 -0.97 -5.72
C ASP A 137 8.68 0.54 -5.53
N ILE A 138 7.99 1.21 -6.46
CA ILE A 138 7.61 2.61 -6.30
C ILE A 138 6.29 2.79 -5.52
N PHE A 139 5.53 1.73 -5.28
CA PHE A 139 4.31 1.82 -4.50
C PHE A 139 4.62 2.20 -3.05
N TYR A 140 3.69 2.89 -2.42
CA TYR A 140 3.74 3.02 -0.97
C TYR A 140 3.51 1.65 -0.35
N ASP A 141 4.33 1.29 0.62
CA ASP A 141 4.30 -0.01 1.26
C ASP A 141 4.77 0.12 2.71
N ARG A 142 3.94 -0.34 3.65
CA ARG A 142 4.27 -0.33 5.07
C ARG A 142 3.76 -1.59 5.75
N ILE A 143 4.62 -2.21 6.56
CA ILE A 143 4.25 -3.34 7.42
C ILE A 143 3.49 -2.81 8.64
N LEU A 144 2.36 -3.45 8.94
CA LEU A 144 1.51 -3.16 10.08
C LEU A 144 1.38 -4.42 10.95
N PRO A 145 1.98 -4.45 12.13
CA PRO A 145 1.71 -5.50 13.11
C PRO A 145 0.23 -5.43 13.55
N ILE A 146 -0.50 -6.53 13.40
CA ILE A 146 -1.88 -6.67 13.85
C ILE A 146 -1.94 -7.87 14.80
N GLY A 147 -2.25 -7.61 16.07
CA GLY A 147 -2.37 -8.63 17.10
C GLY A 147 -3.82 -9.03 17.36
N ASN A 148 -4.02 -10.08 18.12
CA ASN A 148 -5.35 -10.52 18.54
C ASN A 148 -5.46 -10.52 20.08
N ALA A 149 -6.38 -9.72 20.60
CA ALA A 149 -6.71 -9.68 22.02
C ALA A 149 -8.21 -9.88 22.28
N ARG A 150 -8.99 -10.15 21.23
CA ARG A 150 -10.45 -10.26 21.27
C ARG A 150 -10.96 -11.69 21.31
N THR A 151 -10.50 -12.49 20.37
CA THR A 151 -10.92 -13.90 20.22
C THR A 151 -9.93 -14.88 20.82
N ASP A 152 -8.71 -14.40 21.08
CA ASP A 152 -7.57 -15.18 21.51
C ASP A 152 -6.77 -14.36 22.54
N ASN A 153 -6.64 -14.86 23.73
CA ASN A 153 -5.83 -14.27 24.81
C ASN A 153 -4.49 -14.99 25.03
N ILE A 154 -4.07 -15.84 24.09
CA ILE A 154 -2.82 -16.59 24.17
C ILE A 154 -1.69 -15.73 23.57
N VAL A 155 -0.68 -15.48 24.38
CA VAL A 155 0.58 -14.84 23.96
C VAL A 155 1.65 -15.92 23.83
N ALA A 156 2.33 -15.94 22.68
CA ALA A 156 3.42 -16.87 22.46
C ALA A 156 4.77 -16.14 22.61
N HIS A 157 5.66 -16.70 23.43
CA HIS A 157 7.03 -16.23 23.58
C HIS A 157 7.97 -17.29 23.02
N SER A 158 8.69 -16.96 21.97
CA SER A 158 9.55 -17.90 21.27
C SER A 158 11.02 -17.61 21.48
N SER A 159 11.83 -18.65 21.56
CA SER A 159 13.27 -18.60 21.46
C SER A 159 13.78 -19.70 20.53
N PHE A 160 14.77 -19.36 19.72
CA PHE A 160 15.41 -20.29 18.77
C PHE A 160 16.91 -20.28 19.00
N SER A 161 17.49 -21.47 19.15
CA SER A 161 18.94 -21.65 19.21
C SER A 161 19.39 -22.55 18.07
N PHE A 162 20.61 -22.31 17.59
CA PHE A 162 21.15 -22.98 16.42
C PHE A 162 22.45 -23.69 16.80
N GLU A 163 22.60 -24.94 16.38
CA GLU A 163 23.88 -25.62 16.48
C GLU A 163 24.70 -25.34 15.20
N ASN A 164 25.97 -24.95 15.38
CA ASN A 164 26.94 -24.85 14.31
C ASN A 164 27.41 -26.24 13.83
N SER A 165 26.47 -27.16 13.64
CA SER A 165 26.71 -28.49 13.12
C SER A 165 26.53 -28.48 11.59
N PRO A 166 27.16 -29.41 10.84
CA PRO A 166 26.90 -29.55 9.39
C PRO A 166 25.43 -29.78 9.05
N GLU A 167 24.64 -30.19 10.01
CA GLU A 167 23.20 -30.50 9.84
C GLU A 167 22.29 -29.29 10.02
N HIS A 168 22.78 -28.14 10.49
CA HIS A 168 21.98 -26.93 10.74
C HIS A 168 20.72 -27.21 11.56
N GLN A 169 20.91 -27.86 12.72
CA GLN A 169 19.82 -28.16 13.64
C GLN A 169 19.39 -26.89 14.38
N VAL A 170 18.08 -26.70 14.44
CA VAL A 170 17.42 -25.59 15.14
C VAL A 170 16.64 -26.20 16.32
N HIS A 171 16.88 -25.69 17.51
CA HIS A 171 16.10 -25.96 18.70
C HIS A 171 15.13 -24.83 18.94
N ALA A 172 13.82 -25.11 18.92
CA ALA A 172 12.74 -24.16 19.16
C ALA A 172 12.12 -24.39 20.52
N GLU A 173 12.03 -23.35 21.35
CA GLU A 173 11.27 -23.34 22.59
C GLU A 173 10.20 -22.25 22.51
N ILE A 174 8.93 -22.59 22.75
CA ILE A 174 7.81 -21.68 22.70
C ILE A 174 6.99 -21.80 23.98
N LYS A 175 6.82 -20.66 24.68
CA LYS A 175 6.03 -20.56 25.92
C LYS A 175 4.72 -19.83 25.62
N PHE A 176 3.60 -20.39 26.04
CA PHE A 176 2.27 -19.80 25.92
C PHE A 176 1.78 -19.29 27.26
N THR A 177 1.40 -17.99 27.28
CA THR A 177 0.85 -17.37 28.50
C THR A 177 -0.41 -16.58 28.11
N ASP A 178 -1.23 -16.29 29.11
CA ASP A 178 -2.26 -15.24 28.95
C ASP A 178 -1.61 -13.82 28.96
N LEU A 179 -2.41 -12.81 28.72
CA LEU A 179 -1.94 -11.42 28.74
C LEU A 179 -1.47 -10.95 30.13
N GLN A 180 -1.80 -11.67 31.20
CA GLN A 180 -1.37 -11.43 32.58
C GLN A 180 -0.12 -12.22 32.96
N GLY A 181 0.35 -13.12 32.09
CA GLY A 181 1.54 -13.95 32.28
C GLY A 181 1.26 -15.33 32.87
N GLY A 182 -0.01 -15.71 33.07
CA GLY A 182 -0.41 -17.04 33.51
C GLY A 182 -0.14 -18.09 32.41
N PRO A 183 0.50 -19.27 32.76
CA PRO A 183 0.85 -20.27 31.76
C PRO A 183 -0.36 -21.07 31.26
N PHE A 184 -0.36 -21.48 30.00
CA PHE A 184 -1.29 -22.45 29.42
C PHE A 184 -0.66 -23.86 29.48
N ALA A 185 -0.87 -24.56 30.61
CA ALA A 185 -0.41 -25.94 30.81
C ALA A 185 -1.34 -26.97 30.15
N ASP A 186 -0.82 -28.16 29.84
CA ASP A 186 -1.55 -29.31 29.27
C ASP A 186 -2.33 -29.01 27.99
N MET A 187 -1.86 -28.07 27.17
CA MET A 187 -2.50 -27.66 25.93
C MET A 187 -1.88 -28.40 24.74
N ASP A 188 -2.71 -28.99 23.89
CA ASP A 188 -2.26 -29.61 22.63
C ASP A 188 -1.83 -28.57 21.61
N ALA A 189 -0.62 -28.71 21.11
CA ALA A 189 -0.03 -27.83 20.08
C ALA A 189 0.42 -28.66 18.87
N ASN A 190 -0.23 -28.47 17.74
CA ASN A 190 0.26 -28.98 16.46
C ASN A 190 1.08 -27.90 15.79
N TYR A 191 2.32 -28.18 15.39
CA TYR A 191 3.19 -27.23 14.75
C TYR A 191 3.58 -27.65 13.34
N GLN A 192 3.85 -26.63 12.51
CA GLN A 192 4.38 -26.76 11.17
C GLN A 192 5.41 -25.66 10.94
N VAL A 193 6.63 -26.03 10.57
CA VAL A 193 7.69 -25.09 10.22
C VAL A 193 7.68 -24.87 8.71
N VAL A 194 7.41 -23.65 8.30
CA VAL A 194 7.34 -23.24 6.89
C VAL A 194 8.46 -22.25 6.60
N MET A 195 9.33 -22.57 5.65
CA MET A 195 10.44 -21.73 5.22
C MET A 195 10.27 -21.39 3.74
N GLU A 196 10.24 -20.08 3.41
CA GLU A 196 10.02 -19.61 2.01
C GLU A 196 8.84 -20.36 1.32
N GLY A 197 7.72 -20.55 2.05
CA GLY A 197 6.54 -21.26 1.58
C GLY A 197 6.65 -22.78 1.51
N ARG A 198 7.78 -23.39 1.95
CA ARG A 198 7.99 -24.84 1.96
C ARG A 198 7.86 -25.39 3.39
N ASN A 199 7.07 -26.41 3.56
CA ASN A 199 6.99 -27.15 4.83
C ASN A 199 8.27 -27.99 5.00
N ILE A 200 9.05 -27.71 6.06
CA ILE A 200 10.29 -28.43 6.36
C ILE A 200 10.18 -29.35 7.58
N ALA A 201 9.26 -29.05 8.51
CA ALA A 201 9.00 -29.89 9.68
C ALA A 201 7.54 -29.74 10.13
N ARG A 202 7.02 -30.77 10.81
CA ARG A 202 5.72 -30.77 11.46
C ARG A 202 5.69 -31.76 12.60
N GLY A 203 4.92 -31.46 13.64
CA GLY A 203 4.77 -32.35 14.79
C GLY A 203 3.61 -31.96 15.68
N ARG A 204 3.51 -32.64 16.79
CA ARG A 204 2.54 -32.40 17.87
C ARG A 204 3.25 -32.50 19.19
N GLU A 205 3.04 -31.50 20.03
CA GLU A 205 3.54 -31.43 21.39
C GLU A 205 2.39 -31.09 22.34
N THR A 206 2.61 -31.29 23.62
CA THR A 206 1.71 -30.82 24.68
C THR A 206 2.50 -29.88 25.59
N THR A 207 1.93 -28.77 25.98
CA THR A 207 2.62 -27.79 26.84
C THR A 207 2.85 -28.39 28.24
N ASP A 208 4.02 -28.11 28.80
CA ASP A 208 4.35 -28.48 30.18
C ASP A 208 3.64 -27.60 31.23
N GLY A 209 3.94 -27.79 32.53
CA GLY A 209 3.36 -27.01 33.62
C GLY A 209 3.65 -25.50 33.57
N ASP A 210 4.70 -25.09 32.88
CA ASP A 210 5.07 -23.68 32.63
C ASP A 210 4.49 -23.13 31.32
N GLY A 211 3.72 -23.92 30.58
CA GLY A 211 3.11 -23.58 29.30
C GLY A 211 4.07 -23.64 28.11
N ARG A 212 5.13 -24.47 28.16
CA ARG A 212 6.19 -24.57 27.17
C ARG A 212 6.05 -25.80 26.29
N ILE A 213 6.41 -25.64 25.01
CA ILE A 213 6.74 -26.74 24.10
C ILE A 213 8.17 -26.56 23.60
N ALA A 214 8.85 -27.69 23.34
CA ALA A 214 10.18 -27.67 22.72
C ALA A 214 10.25 -28.73 21.63
N PHE A 215 10.88 -28.40 20.51
CA PHE A 215 11.08 -29.34 19.40
C PHE A 215 12.29 -28.93 18.54
N ASP A 216 12.86 -29.93 17.88
CA ASP A 216 14.00 -29.78 17.01
C ASP A 216 13.60 -29.97 15.55
N PHE A 217 14.26 -29.22 14.65
CA PHE A 217 14.14 -29.42 13.21
C PHE A 217 15.44 -29.07 12.48
N VAL A 218 15.58 -29.53 11.24
CA VAL A 218 16.78 -29.33 10.42
C VAL A 218 16.41 -28.57 9.15
N ASN A 219 17.12 -27.46 8.89
CA ASN A 219 17.05 -26.79 7.59
C ASN A 219 18.21 -27.24 6.70
N LYS A 220 17.95 -28.16 5.78
CA LYS A 220 18.97 -28.69 4.85
C LYS A 220 19.44 -27.69 3.78
N GLN A 221 18.81 -26.53 3.68
CA GLN A 221 19.11 -25.52 2.65
C GLN A 221 19.11 -24.10 3.27
N PRO A 222 19.93 -23.80 4.30
CA PRO A 222 19.87 -22.53 5.03
C PRO A 222 20.19 -21.30 4.17
N PHE A 223 20.96 -21.45 3.09
CA PHE A 223 21.28 -20.37 2.18
C PHE A 223 20.10 -20.01 1.24
N ASN A 224 19.22 -20.95 0.93
CA ASN A 224 18.08 -20.78 0.06
C ASN A 224 16.78 -20.54 0.83
N LEU A 225 16.67 -21.11 2.03
CA LEU A 225 15.52 -21.01 2.92
C LEU A 225 15.95 -20.22 4.16
N LYS A 226 16.01 -18.90 4.02
CA LYS A 226 16.60 -18.00 5.04
C LYS A 226 15.64 -17.70 6.18
N SER A 227 14.39 -17.39 5.87
CA SER A 227 13.38 -16.97 6.86
C SER A 227 12.08 -17.74 6.66
N GLY A 228 11.26 -17.77 7.68
CA GLY A 228 10.00 -18.49 7.66
C GLY A 228 9.16 -18.23 8.89
N GLU A 229 8.30 -19.18 9.20
CA GLU A 229 7.40 -19.09 10.34
C GLU A 229 7.10 -20.47 10.91
N VAL A 230 6.83 -20.51 12.21
CA VAL A 230 6.22 -21.64 12.87
C VAL A 230 4.73 -21.39 12.97
N LEU A 231 3.96 -22.17 12.22
CA LEU A 231 2.50 -22.17 12.28
C LEU A 231 2.05 -23.13 13.36
N LEU A 232 1.29 -22.62 14.30
CA LEU A 232 0.79 -23.38 15.45
C LEU A 232 -0.73 -23.44 15.42
N ARG A 233 -1.25 -24.62 15.68
CA ARG A 233 -2.66 -24.86 15.93
C ARG A 233 -2.80 -25.39 17.35
N LEU A 234 -3.32 -24.57 18.24
CA LEU A 234 -3.47 -24.83 19.66
C LEU A 234 -4.92 -25.27 19.94
N SER A 235 -5.09 -26.28 20.76
CA SER A 235 -6.40 -26.73 21.21
C SER A 235 -6.54 -26.41 22.71
N THR A 236 -7.40 -25.44 23.03
CA THR A 236 -7.63 -24.99 24.41
C THR A 236 -8.55 -25.96 25.18
N ALA A 237 -8.56 -25.90 26.50
CA ALA A 237 -9.38 -26.76 27.36
C ALA A 237 -10.89 -26.65 27.09
N ASP A 238 -11.36 -25.47 26.62
CA ASP A 238 -12.75 -25.21 26.19
C ASP A 238 -13.02 -25.65 24.75
N ARG A 239 -12.12 -26.42 24.13
CA ARG A 239 -12.20 -26.99 22.78
C ARG A 239 -12.19 -25.95 21.66
N ARG A 240 -11.75 -24.71 21.92
CA ARG A 240 -11.49 -23.75 20.84
C ARG A 240 -10.16 -24.08 20.16
N THR A 241 -10.08 -23.76 18.89
CA THR A 241 -8.83 -23.84 18.13
C THR A 241 -8.29 -22.43 17.94
N VAL A 242 -7.03 -22.22 18.35
CA VAL A 242 -6.32 -20.95 18.18
C VAL A 242 -5.15 -21.17 17.23
N HIS A 243 -4.97 -20.25 16.31
CA HIS A 243 -3.87 -20.25 15.34
C HIS A 243 -2.86 -19.19 15.71
N LYS A 244 -1.58 -19.56 15.83
CA LYS A 244 -0.47 -18.66 16.08
C LYS A 244 0.56 -18.74 14.95
N ARG A 245 1.13 -17.60 14.60
CA ARG A 245 2.21 -17.48 13.62
C ARG A 245 3.42 -16.87 14.30
N ILE A 246 4.48 -17.63 14.44
CA ILE A 246 5.71 -17.17 15.08
C ILE A 246 6.77 -17.04 14.01
N PRO A 247 7.29 -15.82 13.77
CA PRO A 247 8.32 -15.64 12.77
C PRO A 247 9.62 -16.31 13.19
N LEU A 248 10.18 -17.08 12.27
CA LEU A 248 11.50 -17.68 12.36
C LEU A 248 12.46 -16.81 11.54
N LYS A 249 13.22 -15.96 12.24
CA LYS A 249 14.06 -14.95 11.63
C LYS A 249 15.22 -15.54 10.82
N THR A 250 15.75 -16.66 11.26
CA THR A 250 16.87 -17.34 10.61
C THR A 250 16.99 -18.78 11.11
N THR A 251 17.71 -19.60 10.36
CA THR A 251 18.12 -20.97 10.75
C THR A 251 19.65 -21.14 10.73
N SER A 252 20.40 -20.03 10.60
CA SER A 252 21.86 -20.05 10.61
C SER A 252 22.39 -18.73 11.16
N ASN A 253 23.61 -18.74 11.70
CA ASN A 253 24.32 -17.55 12.15
C ASN A 253 25.31 -17.06 11.07
N THR A 254 24.93 -17.11 9.80
CA THR A 254 25.82 -16.71 8.72
C THR A 254 25.66 -15.23 8.43
N ASN A 255 26.66 -14.45 8.88
CA ASN A 255 26.72 -13.03 8.55
C ASN A 255 27.30 -12.82 7.16
N SER A 256 26.96 -11.71 6.55
CA SER A 256 27.44 -11.33 5.20
C SER A 256 27.85 -9.87 5.16
N ILE A 257 28.84 -9.56 4.36
CA ILE A 257 29.25 -8.18 4.07
C ILE A 257 29.43 -7.99 2.57
N ARG A 258 29.10 -6.81 2.08
CA ARG A 258 29.36 -6.40 0.69
C ARG A 258 30.01 -5.04 0.67
N PHE A 259 30.90 -4.84 -0.31
CA PHE A 259 31.65 -3.61 -0.50
C PHE A 259 31.18 -2.89 -1.77
N PHE A 260 31.03 -1.56 -1.67
CA PHE A 260 30.45 -0.70 -2.70
C PHE A 260 31.39 0.49 -2.94
N PRO A 261 32.27 0.43 -3.97
CA PRO A 261 33.04 1.60 -4.40
C PRO A 261 32.08 2.75 -4.79
N GLU A 262 32.44 3.98 -4.45
CA GLU A 262 31.60 5.16 -4.55
C GLU A 262 30.94 5.37 -5.94
N SER A 263 31.65 5.07 -7.02
CA SER A 263 31.11 5.18 -8.39
C SER A 263 30.88 3.85 -9.08
N GLY A 264 30.78 2.79 -8.29
CA GLY A 264 30.56 1.43 -8.77
C GLY A 264 31.85 0.66 -9.11
N GLN A 265 33.01 1.34 -9.19
CA GLN A 265 34.31 0.72 -9.52
C GLN A 265 35.45 1.42 -8.77
N MET A 266 36.54 0.69 -8.52
CA MET A 266 37.78 1.20 -7.98
C MET A 266 38.74 1.51 -9.14
N LEU A 267 39.12 2.79 -9.32
CA LEU A 267 40.05 3.19 -10.36
C LEU A 267 41.46 3.32 -9.77
N ALA A 268 42.44 2.65 -10.37
CA ALA A 268 43.82 2.66 -9.92
C ALA A 268 44.40 4.07 -9.82
N GLY A 269 45.19 4.34 -8.76
CA GLY A 269 45.84 5.61 -8.54
C GLY A 269 44.99 6.76 -8.04
N ASN A 270 43.68 6.56 -7.87
CA ASN A 270 42.75 7.60 -7.38
C ASN A 270 42.25 7.26 -5.98
N LEU A 271 42.08 8.28 -5.11
CA LEU A 271 41.48 8.07 -3.80
C LEU A 271 40.03 7.58 -3.98
N THR A 272 39.75 6.36 -3.56
CA THR A 272 38.46 5.73 -3.69
C THR A 272 37.79 5.54 -2.32
N LYS A 273 36.62 6.09 -2.11
CA LYS A 273 35.74 5.77 -0.98
C LYS A 273 35.03 4.45 -1.27
N VAL A 274 35.10 3.52 -0.33
CA VAL A 274 34.43 2.23 -0.41
C VAL A 274 33.47 2.13 0.78
N ALA A 275 32.18 2.13 0.52
CA ALA A 275 31.19 1.82 1.53
C ALA A 275 31.00 0.31 1.66
N PHE A 276 30.48 -0.11 2.80
CA PHE A 276 30.11 -1.51 3.01
C PHE A 276 28.82 -1.62 3.80
N LYS A 277 28.16 -2.77 3.65
CA LYS A 277 26.98 -3.15 4.43
C LYS A 277 27.14 -4.56 4.93
N ALA A 278 27.18 -4.71 6.27
CA ALA A 278 27.20 -5.97 7.00
C ALA A 278 25.79 -6.30 7.46
N LEU A 279 25.31 -7.50 7.13
CA LEU A 279 23.99 -7.98 7.47
C LEU A 279 24.12 -9.29 8.23
N ALA A 280 23.33 -9.42 9.30
CA ALA A 280 23.07 -10.68 9.93
C ALA A 280 22.19 -11.57 9.04
N SER A 281 22.03 -12.82 9.40
CA SER A 281 21.27 -13.80 8.64
C SER A 281 19.78 -13.46 8.54
N ASP A 282 19.23 -12.60 9.41
CA ASP A 282 17.87 -12.08 9.39
C ASP A 282 17.70 -10.83 8.50
N GLY A 283 18.77 -10.39 7.81
CA GLY A 283 18.74 -9.23 6.95
C GLY A 283 18.84 -7.88 7.65
N ILE A 284 19.03 -7.86 8.98
CA ILE A 284 19.24 -6.65 9.78
C ILE A 284 20.74 -6.34 9.84
N GLY A 285 21.06 -5.04 9.94
CA GLY A 285 22.43 -4.59 10.05
C GLY A 285 23.12 -5.10 11.32
N ILE A 286 24.31 -5.68 11.17
CA ILE A 286 25.13 -6.14 12.30
C ILE A 286 26.40 -5.31 12.40
N GLY A 287 26.88 -5.06 13.64
CA GLY A 287 28.17 -4.45 13.90
C GLY A 287 29.29 -5.29 13.31
N ALA A 288 30.21 -4.67 12.60
CA ALA A 288 31.37 -5.31 12.01
C ALA A 288 32.58 -4.36 12.01
N ALA A 289 33.75 -4.88 12.32
CA ALA A 289 35.01 -4.17 12.20
C ALA A 289 36.04 -5.05 11.47
N GLY A 290 37.02 -4.42 10.81
CA GLY A 290 37.96 -5.21 10.07
C GLY A 290 39.12 -4.40 9.46
N SER A 291 39.96 -5.13 8.76
CA SER A 291 41.13 -4.54 8.06
C SER A 291 41.20 -5.04 6.63
N ILE A 292 41.63 -4.18 5.74
CA ILE A 292 41.88 -4.46 4.32
C ILE A 292 43.34 -4.77 4.12
N TYR A 293 43.64 -5.87 3.44
CA TYR A 293 44.98 -6.33 3.12
C TYR A 293 45.18 -6.40 1.61
N ASP A 294 46.41 -6.09 1.15
CA ASP A 294 46.82 -6.34 -0.22
C ASP A 294 47.25 -7.81 -0.45
N GLY A 295 47.63 -8.16 -1.67
CA GLY A 295 48.09 -9.51 -2.02
C GLY A 295 49.42 -9.94 -1.35
N ALA A 296 50.16 -9.03 -0.77
CA ALA A 296 51.37 -9.27 -0.01
C ALA A 296 51.11 -9.44 1.51
N GLY A 297 49.86 -9.22 1.94
CA GLY A 297 49.44 -9.28 3.34
C GLY A 297 49.69 -7.98 4.11
N THR A 298 49.98 -6.86 3.43
CA THR A 298 50.14 -5.54 4.04
C THR A 298 48.75 -4.96 4.35
N ARG A 299 48.59 -4.44 5.56
CA ARG A 299 47.35 -3.77 5.96
C ARG A 299 47.29 -2.37 5.32
N ILE A 300 46.23 -2.15 4.52
CA ILE A 300 46.04 -0.92 3.73
C ILE A 300 45.06 0.05 4.42
N ALA A 301 43.98 -0.47 5.01
CA ALA A 301 42.95 0.35 5.68
C ALA A 301 42.26 -0.45 6.81
N GLU A 302 41.64 0.27 7.70
CA GLU A 302 40.73 -0.27 8.73
C GLU A 302 39.33 0.27 8.51
N PHE A 303 38.34 -0.48 8.95
CA PHE A 303 36.93 -0.05 8.87
C PHE A 303 36.11 -0.57 10.05
N GLU A 304 35.07 0.17 10.38
CA GLU A 304 34.11 -0.18 11.41
C GLU A 304 32.71 0.32 10.98
N THR A 305 31.69 -0.39 11.38
CA THR A 305 30.29 0.02 11.15
C THR A 305 29.94 1.26 11.98
N ASP A 306 29.25 2.19 11.36
CA ASP A 306 28.73 3.39 12.02
C ASP A 306 27.27 3.13 12.48
N TYR A 307 26.38 2.80 11.54
CA TYR A 307 24.97 2.55 11.85
C TYR A 307 24.35 1.52 10.87
N ALA A 308 23.43 0.68 11.38
CA ALA A 308 22.68 -0.32 10.60
C ALA A 308 23.58 -1.22 9.73
N GLY A 309 24.71 -1.64 10.29
CA GLY A 309 25.70 -2.48 9.59
C GLY A 309 26.47 -1.77 8.48
N MET A 310 26.32 -0.46 8.32
CA MET A 310 26.97 0.32 7.26
C MET A 310 28.13 1.15 7.78
N GLY A 311 29.07 1.40 6.91
CA GLY A 311 30.22 2.29 7.13
C GLY A 311 30.97 2.51 5.83
N ASN A 312 32.07 3.25 5.88
CA ASN A 312 32.96 3.45 4.74
C ASN A 312 34.40 3.64 5.16
N PHE A 313 35.32 3.42 4.24
CA PHE A 313 36.73 3.72 4.36
C PHE A 313 37.24 4.24 3.01
N SER A 314 38.43 4.79 2.98
CA SER A 314 39.02 5.31 1.75
C SER A 314 40.49 4.88 1.64
N PHE A 315 40.94 4.53 0.44
CA PHE A 315 42.31 4.22 0.13
C PHE A 315 42.60 4.48 -1.37
N ILE A 316 43.86 4.41 -1.76
CA ILE A 316 44.27 4.53 -3.16
C ILE A 316 44.59 3.13 -3.67
N PRO A 317 43.78 2.55 -4.55
CA PRO A 317 44.04 1.23 -5.11
C PRO A 317 45.16 1.25 -6.14
N GLU A 318 46.04 0.22 -6.10
CA GLU A 318 47.14 0.07 -7.04
C GLU A 318 46.71 -0.79 -8.25
N ALA A 319 47.28 -0.47 -9.42
CA ALA A 319 46.99 -1.19 -10.65
C ALA A 319 47.35 -2.67 -10.55
N GLY A 320 46.37 -3.56 -10.82
CA GLY A 320 46.57 -5.01 -10.79
C GLY A 320 46.60 -5.62 -9.38
N ALA A 321 46.47 -4.82 -8.33
CA ALA A 321 46.40 -5.31 -6.96
C ALA A 321 45.02 -5.95 -6.66
N ARG A 322 45.02 -6.95 -5.80
CA ARG A 322 43.84 -7.55 -5.19
C ARG A 322 43.81 -7.24 -3.72
N TYR A 323 42.62 -6.95 -3.21
CA TYR A 323 42.43 -6.60 -1.82
C TYR A 323 41.43 -7.55 -1.16
N THR A 324 41.75 -7.99 0.06
CA THR A 324 40.90 -8.89 0.84
C THR A 324 40.61 -8.23 2.20
N ALA A 325 39.35 -8.21 2.60
CA ALA A 325 38.91 -7.79 3.93
C ALA A 325 38.93 -8.98 4.89
N SER A 326 39.49 -8.79 6.07
CA SER A 326 39.33 -9.67 7.23
C SER A 326 38.38 -8.99 8.21
N ILE A 327 37.28 -9.65 8.51
CA ILE A 327 36.10 -9.06 9.21
C ILE A 327 35.87 -9.81 10.49
N MET A 328 35.60 -9.09 11.58
CA MET A 328 35.02 -9.61 12.83
C MET A 328 33.66 -8.95 13.06
N TYR A 329 32.61 -9.76 13.25
CA TYR A 329 31.27 -9.30 13.54
C TYR A 329 31.01 -9.17 15.04
N ALA A 330 30.01 -8.40 15.41
CA ALA A 330 29.65 -8.14 16.81
C ALA A 330 29.25 -9.41 17.61
N ASP A 331 28.83 -10.47 16.92
CA ASP A 331 28.56 -11.79 17.51
C ASP A 331 29.80 -12.67 17.69
N GLY A 332 31.00 -12.14 17.37
CA GLY A 332 32.29 -12.83 17.47
C GLY A 332 32.62 -13.75 16.29
N SER A 333 31.76 -13.85 15.29
CA SER A 333 32.07 -14.60 14.08
C SER A 333 33.03 -13.83 13.17
N GLU A 334 33.77 -14.54 12.34
CA GLU A 334 34.76 -13.97 11.45
C GLU A 334 34.52 -14.38 9.99
N SER A 335 34.87 -13.51 9.05
CA SER A 335 34.85 -13.84 7.61
C SER A 335 35.98 -13.16 6.86
N LYS A 336 36.29 -13.69 5.65
CA LYS A 336 37.20 -13.04 4.69
C LYS A 336 36.46 -12.87 3.38
N VAL A 337 36.50 -11.67 2.81
CA VAL A 337 35.80 -11.32 1.58
C VAL A 337 36.72 -10.48 0.68
N ASP A 338 36.77 -10.81 -0.59
CA ASP A 338 37.52 -10.02 -1.56
C ASP A 338 36.74 -8.74 -1.91
N LEU A 339 37.51 -7.64 -2.03
CA LEU A 339 36.96 -6.38 -2.56
C LEU A 339 36.75 -6.49 -4.07
N PRO A 340 35.91 -5.61 -4.67
CA PRO A 340 35.77 -5.50 -6.12
C PRO A 340 37.14 -5.31 -6.82
N GLU A 341 37.22 -5.74 -8.08
CA GLU A 341 38.46 -5.64 -8.86
C GLU A 341 38.85 -4.19 -9.15
N VAL A 342 40.15 -3.92 -9.14
CA VAL A 342 40.71 -2.61 -9.49
C VAL A 342 40.78 -2.46 -11.01
N GLN A 343 40.15 -1.39 -11.50
CA GLN A 343 40.16 -1.05 -12.92
C GLN A 343 41.39 -0.21 -13.24
N ILE A 344 42.12 -0.57 -14.29
CA ILE A 344 43.31 0.16 -14.75
C ILE A 344 42.92 1.33 -15.65
N SER A 345 41.83 1.14 -16.45
CA SER A 345 41.31 2.16 -17.35
C SER A 345 39.81 2.36 -17.06
N GLY A 346 39.40 3.62 -17.01
CA GLY A 346 37.97 3.95 -16.73
C GLY A 346 37.79 5.36 -16.19
N TYR A 347 36.54 5.58 -15.73
CA TYR A 347 36.12 6.83 -15.07
C TYR A 347 35.64 6.54 -13.67
N ALA A 348 35.78 7.52 -12.75
CA ALA A 348 35.25 7.44 -11.41
C ALA A 348 34.68 8.79 -10.96
N LEU A 349 33.78 8.76 -9.99
CA LEU A 349 33.27 9.94 -9.29
C LEU A 349 33.67 9.86 -7.82
N ALA A 350 34.05 11.00 -7.24
CA ALA A 350 34.09 11.22 -5.82
C ALA A 350 33.23 12.45 -5.48
N VAL A 351 32.45 12.35 -4.43
CA VAL A 351 31.50 13.40 -4.07
C VAL A 351 31.69 13.81 -2.62
N ASN A 352 31.99 15.09 -2.40
CA ASN A 352 31.93 15.69 -1.08
C ASN A 352 30.54 16.32 -0.86
N ASN A 353 29.72 15.62 -0.11
CA ASN A 353 28.34 16.00 0.22
C ASN A 353 28.20 16.63 1.63
N GLN A 354 29.30 17.01 2.28
CA GLN A 354 29.30 17.47 3.67
C GLN A 354 29.39 19.00 3.82
N LEU A 355 29.59 19.72 2.70
CA LEU A 355 29.64 21.18 2.74
C LEU A 355 28.25 21.80 2.71
N ASP A 356 27.98 22.79 3.56
CA ASP A 356 26.64 23.38 3.73
C ASP A 356 26.12 24.07 2.46
N ARG A 357 26.98 24.79 1.74
CA ARG A 357 26.56 25.64 0.63
C ARG A 357 26.83 25.04 -0.76
N GLN A 358 27.71 24.06 -0.84
CA GLN A 358 28.17 23.54 -2.12
C GLN A 358 28.30 22.00 -2.08
N LEU A 359 27.95 21.41 -3.18
CA LEU A 359 28.26 20.02 -3.47
C LEU A 359 29.50 20.01 -4.38
N ILE A 360 30.55 19.30 -3.99
CA ILE A 360 31.76 19.15 -4.83
C ILE A 360 31.73 17.77 -5.46
N VAL A 361 31.76 17.75 -6.78
CA VAL A 361 31.84 16.52 -7.58
C VAL A 361 33.20 16.52 -8.31
N GLN A 362 33.98 15.50 -8.06
CA GLN A 362 35.24 15.25 -8.70
C GLN A 362 35.09 14.07 -9.66
N ALA A 363 35.34 14.31 -10.94
CA ALA A 363 35.33 13.29 -11.97
C ALA A 363 36.78 12.91 -12.32
N TYR A 364 37.10 11.64 -12.18
CA TYR A 364 38.42 11.09 -12.50
C TYR A 364 38.36 10.29 -13.79
N ALA A 365 39.46 10.33 -14.55
CA ALA A 365 39.72 9.46 -15.68
C ALA A 365 41.14 8.88 -15.63
N SER A 366 41.32 7.68 -16.11
CA SER A 366 42.64 7.10 -16.28
C SER A 366 43.44 7.85 -17.37
N ASP A 367 44.81 7.82 -17.29
CA ASP A 367 45.67 8.61 -18.16
C ASP A 367 45.45 8.34 -19.66
N ASP A 368 45.08 7.14 -20.05
CA ASP A 368 44.75 6.75 -21.41
C ASP A 368 43.47 7.39 -21.96
N LEU A 369 42.59 7.89 -21.07
CA LEU A 369 41.32 8.52 -21.42
C LEU A 369 41.34 10.05 -21.33
N VAL A 370 42.42 10.68 -20.87
CA VAL A 370 42.50 12.13 -20.62
C VAL A 370 42.65 12.98 -21.90
N GLN A 371 42.99 12.44 -23.05
CA GLN A 371 43.39 13.16 -24.30
C GLN A 371 42.40 14.23 -24.80
N GLY A 372 42.18 15.29 -23.99
CA GLY A 372 41.37 16.44 -24.36
C GLY A 372 39.86 16.14 -24.47
N GLN A 373 39.42 15.06 -23.90
CA GLN A 373 38.02 14.63 -23.84
C GLN A 373 37.16 15.58 -23.00
N GLN A 374 35.92 15.68 -23.33
CA GLN A 374 34.96 16.41 -22.54
C GLN A 374 34.23 15.43 -21.61
N VAL A 375 34.07 15.82 -20.35
CA VAL A 375 33.23 15.14 -19.39
C VAL A 375 32.09 16.05 -18.96
N SER A 376 30.91 15.51 -18.86
CA SER A 376 29.71 16.23 -18.45
C SER A 376 29.10 15.59 -17.23
N VAL A 377 28.73 16.40 -16.24
CA VAL A 377 28.02 15.98 -15.05
C VAL A 377 26.58 16.48 -15.13
N VAL A 378 25.63 15.57 -14.91
CA VAL A 378 24.19 15.86 -14.86
C VAL A 378 23.66 15.46 -13.50
N LEU A 379 22.99 16.41 -12.80
CA LEU A 379 22.25 16.16 -11.57
C LEU A 379 20.76 16.17 -11.87
N HIS A 380 20.09 15.10 -11.54
CA HIS A 380 18.65 15.01 -11.75
C HIS A 380 17.94 14.20 -10.65
N ARG A 381 16.63 14.38 -10.57
CA ARG A 381 15.72 13.54 -9.78
C ARG A 381 14.58 13.10 -10.69
N ASN A 382 14.45 11.82 -10.92
CA ASN A 382 13.39 11.24 -11.77
C ASN A 382 13.30 11.85 -13.20
N GLY A 383 14.45 12.30 -13.73
CA GLY A 383 14.53 12.90 -15.07
C GLY A 383 14.41 14.43 -15.09
N GLU A 384 14.01 15.07 -14.01
CA GLU A 384 14.05 16.53 -13.88
C GLU A 384 15.48 16.98 -13.53
N VAL A 385 16.06 17.83 -14.40
CA VAL A 385 17.48 18.25 -14.31
C VAL A 385 17.60 19.52 -13.50
N PHE A 386 18.50 19.55 -12.52
CA PHE A 386 18.81 20.71 -11.68
C PHE A 386 20.14 21.35 -12.02
N TYR A 387 21.06 20.56 -12.54
CA TYR A 387 22.39 21.03 -12.91
C TYR A 387 22.96 20.19 -14.04
N ALA A 388 23.55 20.85 -15.02
CA ALA A 388 24.37 20.21 -16.06
C ALA A 388 25.55 21.10 -16.39
N SER A 389 26.75 20.50 -16.43
CA SER A 389 27.95 21.22 -16.79
C SER A 389 28.92 20.31 -17.51
N THR A 390 29.67 20.90 -18.48
CA THR A 390 30.70 20.20 -19.24
C THR A 390 32.04 20.85 -18.98
N ASN A 391 33.04 20.04 -18.73
CA ASN A 391 34.41 20.46 -18.55
C ASN A 391 35.34 19.74 -19.54
N LYS A 392 36.32 20.45 -20.09
CA LYS A 392 37.39 19.83 -20.87
C LYS A 392 38.41 19.23 -19.90
N GLN A 393 38.58 17.93 -19.96
CA GLN A 393 39.50 17.22 -19.11
C GLN A 393 40.93 17.40 -19.63
N ALA A 394 41.61 18.40 -19.08
CA ALA A 394 43.03 18.67 -19.38
C ALA A 394 43.97 17.85 -18.51
N LYS A 395 43.45 17.25 -17.42
CA LYS A 395 44.13 16.40 -16.43
C LYS A 395 43.23 15.23 -16.11
N ASN A 396 43.71 14.26 -15.37
CA ASN A 396 42.92 13.10 -14.89
C ASN A 396 41.75 13.47 -13.94
N GLU A 397 41.68 14.73 -13.52
CA GLU A 397 40.64 15.21 -12.61
C GLU A 397 39.91 16.43 -13.20
N ALA A 398 38.60 16.45 -13.11
CA ALA A 398 37.71 17.59 -13.34
C ALA A 398 36.83 17.83 -12.11
N VAL A 399 36.79 19.08 -11.64
CA VAL A 399 36.05 19.46 -10.43
C VAL A 399 34.83 20.30 -10.81
N PHE A 400 33.66 19.98 -10.23
CA PHE A 400 32.43 20.71 -10.36
C PHE A 400 31.95 21.15 -8.96
N ALA A 401 31.83 22.48 -8.77
CA ALA A 401 31.28 23.06 -7.55
C ALA A 401 29.83 23.48 -7.81
N ILE A 402 28.90 22.86 -7.15
CA ILE A 402 27.47 22.97 -7.43
C ILE A 402 26.75 23.63 -6.23
N PRO A 403 26.11 24.80 -6.40
CA PRO A 403 25.34 25.42 -5.33
C PRO A 403 24.16 24.56 -4.88
N ARG A 404 24.02 24.32 -3.57
CA ARG A 404 22.94 23.46 -3.03
C ARG A 404 21.57 24.15 -2.98
N GLU A 405 21.53 25.48 -2.95
CA GLU A 405 20.30 26.26 -2.83
C GLU A 405 19.27 25.97 -3.93
N HIS A 406 19.77 25.52 -5.11
CA HIS A 406 18.89 25.18 -6.24
C HIS A 406 18.51 23.69 -6.29
N LEU A 407 19.03 22.86 -5.39
CA LEU A 407 18.76 21.44 -5.37
C LEU A 407 17.61 21.16 -4.39
N PRO A 408 16.57 20.39 -4.79
CA PRO A 408 15.49 20.00 -3.88
C PRO A 408 16.01 19.08 -2.79
N ALA A 409 15.33 19.03 -1.64
CA ALA A 409 15.62 18.02 -0.63
C ALA A 409 15.26 16.61 -1.15
N GLY A 410 16.05 15.62 -0.74
CA GLY A 410 15.84 14.20 -1.05
C GLY A 410 16.94 13.62 -1.94
N VAL A 411 16.63 12.47 -2.52
CA VAL A 411 17.58 11.70 -3.33
C VAL A 411 17.81 12.36 -4.69
N ILE A 412 19.09 12.61 -5.00
CA ILE A 412 19.53 13.16 -6.28
C ILE A 412 20.56 12.21 -6.90
N GLN A 413 20.43 12.00 -8.20
CA GLN A 413 21.37 11.22 -8.99
C GLN A 413 22.36 12.13 -9.71
N ILE A 414 23.63 11.76 -9.64
CA ILE A 414 24.76 12.38 -10.32
C ILE A 414 25.25 11.40 -11.36
N THR A 415 25.15 11.76 -12.63
CA THR A 415 25.63 10.92 -13.73
C THR A 415 26.74 11.62 -14.48
N LEU A 416 27.86 10.93 -14.67
CA LEU A 416 29.00 11.37 -15.45
C LEU A 416 28.92 10.79 -16.86
N PHE A 417 28.98 11.67 -17.85
CA PHE A 417 29.05 11.33 -19.27
C PHE A 417 30.41 11.64 -19.85
N ALA A 418 30.92 10.72 -20.65
CA ALA A 418 32.10 10.93 -21.50
C ALA A 418 31.68 11.19 -22.96
N ASN A 419 32.62 11.49 -23.85
CA ASN A 419 32.37 11.91 -25.24
C ASN A 419 31.43 11.06 -26.07
N ASN A 420 31.18 9.83 -25.70
CA ASN A 420 30.38 8.87 -26.45
C ASN A 420 28.88 8.83 -26.06
N ARG A 421 28.40 9.79 -25.29
CA ARG A 421 27.01 9.89 -24.82
C ARG A 421 26.58 8.76 -23.87
N ILE A 422 27.51 7.92 -23.45
CA ILE A 422 27.21 6.81 -22.53
C ILE A 422 27.54 7.28 -21.12
N PRO A 423 26.68 7.02 -20.12
CA PRO A 423 27.05 7.25 -18.73
C PRO A 423 28.21 6.32 -18.35
N VAL A 424 29.21 6.85 -17.73
CA VAL A 424 30.43 6.13 -17.37
C VAL A 424 30.60 5.95 -15.87
N ALA A 425 29.95 6.76 -15.07
CA ALA A 425 29.86 6.61 -13.63
C ALA A 425 28.61 7.27 -13.08
N GLU A 426 28.06 6.73 -12.01
CA GLU A 426 26.88 7.25 -11.32
C GLU A 426 27.08 7.28 -9.81
N ARG A 427 26.47 8.26 -9.16
CA ARG A 427 26.49 8.42 -7.71
C ARG A 427 25.16 9.00 -7.23
N THR A 428 24.53 8.33 -6.29
CA THR A 428 23.29 8.81 -5.65
C THR A 428 23.66 9.53 -4.35
N ILE A 429 23.13 10.72 -4.12
CA ILE A 429 23.32 11.49 -2.89
C ILE A 429 21.97 11.83 -2.27
N PHE A 430 21.97 12.16 -0.99
CA PHE A 430 20.84 12.82 -0.34
C PHE A 430 21.17 14.30 -0.15
N ASN A 431 20.34 15.18 -0.70
CA ASN A 431 20.46 16.62 -0.48
C ASN A 431 19.52 17.06 0.64
N THR A 432 20.07 17.74 1.64
CA THR A 432 19.31 18.44 2.67
C THR A 432 19.05 19.86 2.20
N ASN A 433 17.78 20.28 2.20
CA ASN A 433 17.40 21.64 1.87
C ASN A 433 16.17 22.05 2.71
N ASP A 434 16.38 22.88 3.71
CA ASP A 434 15.33 23.31 4.63
C ASP A 434 14.22 24.09 3.92
N ALA A 435 14.50 24.73 2.78
CA ALA A 435 13.50 25.39 1.97
C ALA A 435 12.43 24.40 1.38
N SER A 436 12.74 23.11 1.33
CA SER A 436 11.80 22.07 0.93
C SER A 436 10.92 21.57 2.08
N LEU A 437 11.14 22.05 3.30
CA LEU A 437 10.36 21.72 4.49
C LEU A 437 9.43 22.88 4.84
N LEU A 438 8.22 22.57 5.22
CA LEU A 438 7.24 23.54 5.70
C LEU A 438 7.34 23.62 7.22
N PRO A 439 7.82 24.71 7.80
CA PRO A 439 7.79 24.90 9.25
C PRO A 439 6.36 24.76 9.75
N LEU A 440 6.15 23.93 10.77
CA LEU A 440 4.85 23.69 11.37
C LEU A 440 4.95 23.79 12.89
N THR A 441 4.18 24.70 13.48
CA THR A 441 4.08 24.86 14.93
C THR A 441 2.73 24.36 15.40
N ILE A 442 2.73 23.58 16.49
CA ILE A 442 1.54 23.08 17.17
C ILE A 442 1.50 23.73 18.56
N GLU A 443 0.41 24.41 18.87
CA GLU A 443 0.18 25.02 20.17
C GLU A 443 -1.16 24.53 20.73
N THR A 444 -1.21 24.33 22.04
CA THR A 444 -2.43 23.99 22.76
C THR A 444 -2.75 25.09 23.77
N ASP A 445 -4.01 25.22 24.14
CA ASP A 445 -4.46 26.25 25.15
C ASP A 445 -3.84 25.99 26.51
N TRP A 446 -3.50 24.73 26.86
CA TRP A 446 -2.79 24.37 28.10
C TRP A 446 -1.77 23.25 27.79
N GLU A 447 -0.82 23.01 28.69
CA GLU A 447 0.10 21.87 28.65
C GLU A 447 -0.43 20.67 29.44
N THR A 448 -1.31 20.93 30.43
CA THR A 448 -1.90 19.90 31.30
C THR A 448 -3.42 20.04 31.30
N TYR A 449 -4.10 18.93 31.19
CA TYR A 449 -5.56 18.82 31.11
C TYR A 449 -6.09 17.83 32.14
N ARG A 450 -7.36 17.98 32.48
CA ARG A 450 -8.12 16.96 33.21
C ARG A 450 -8.64 15.91 32.23
N ARG A 451 -9.11 14.81 32.76
CA ARG A 451 -9.83 13.78 32.01
C ARG A 451 -11.14 14.37 31.46
N LYS A 452 -11.48 13.95 30.22
CA LYS A 452 -12.69 14.40 29.52
C LYS A 452 -12.75 15.91 29.35
N GLU A 453 -11.61 16.57 29.33
CA GLU A 453 -11.50 18.02 29.13
C GLU A 453 -11.25 18.36 27.67
N LYS A 454 -11.80 19.45 27.21
CA LYS A 454 -11.66 19.94 25.85
C LYS A 454 -10.27 20.49 25.62
N VAL A 455 -9.63 20.08 24.55
CA VAL A 455 -8.33 20.59 24.08
C VAL A 455 -8.57 21.33 22.77
N THR A 456 -8.06 22.55 22.68
CA THR A 456 -8.01 23.31 21.42
C THR A 456 -6.59 23.33 20.91
N VAL A 457 -6.38 22.80 19.73
CA VAL A 457 -5.08 22.76 19.04
C VAL A 457 -5.05 23.84 17.96
N LYS A 458 -4.05 24.69 17.99
CA LYS A 458 -3.75 25.68 16.96
C LYS A 458 -2.53 25.26 16.17
N LEU A 459 -2.64 25.37 14.86
CA LEU A 459 -1.57 25.06 13.92
C LEU A 459 -1.16 26.33 13.21
N THR A 460 0.15 26.52 13.06
CA THR A 460 0.71 27.59 12.23
C THR A 460 1.70 26.98 11.26
N ALA A 461 1.40 27.04 9.96
CA ALA A 461 2.22 26.54 8.88
C ALA A 461 2.92 27.67 8.12
N GLY A 462 4.19 27.45 7.80
CA GLY A 462 5.01 28.40 7.05
C GLY A 462 5.46 29.61 7.85
N GLN A 463 6.23 30.46 7.19
CA GLN A 463 6.72 31.73 7.74
C GLN A 463 5.88 32.92 7.23
N PRO A 464 5.81 34.05 7.96
CA PRO A 464 5.09 35.22 7.50
C PRO A 464 5.54 35.79 6.15
N SER A 465 6.78 35.48 5.76
CA SER A 465 7.38 35.86 4.47
C SER A 465 6.98 34.96 3.30
N ASP A 466 6.33 33.82 3.55
CA ASP A 466 5.96 32.88 2.51
C ASP A 466 4.85 33.44 1.62
N THR A 467 4.95 33.20 0.29
CA THR A 467 3.99 33.71 -0.70
C THR A 467 2.61 33.04 -0.55
N SER A 468 2.58 31.80 -0.10
CA SER A 468 1.38 31.05 0.26
C SER A 468 1.67 30.16 1.44
N ARG A 469 0.72 30.05 2.36
CA ARG A 469 0.79 29.20 3.56
C ARG A 469 -0.34 28.18 3.61
N ILE A 470 -1.03 27.99 2.49
CA ILE A 470 -2.10 27.01 2.37
C ILE A 470 -1.47 25.61 2.32
N ALA A 471 -1.80 24.80 3.30
CA ALA A 471 -1.33 23.42 3.44
C ALA A 471 -2.48 22.45 3.68
N ALA A 472 -2.38 21.25 3.12
CA ALA A 472 -3.25 20.14 3.41
C ALA A 472 -2.59 19.26 4.50
N LEU A 473 -3.17 19.25 5.68
CA LEU A 473 -2.64 18.59 6.87
C LEU A 473 -3.61 17.52 7.38
N SER A 474 -3.09 16.61 8.20
CA SER A 474 -3.85 15.66 9.00
C SER A 474 -3.23 15.51 10.38
N ALA A 475 -4.05 15.24 11.38
CA ALA A 475 -3.61 15.10 12.76
C ALA A 475 -4.08 13.78 13.37
N ALA A 476 -3.16 13.09 14.07
CA ALA A 476 -3.43 11.95 14.91
C ALA A 476 -3.11 12.27 16.36
N VAL A 477 -4.04 11.98 17.27
CA VAL A 477 -3.83 12.11 18.71
C VAL A 477 -3.97 10.74 19.35
N ILE A 478 -2.92 10.30 20.05
CA ILE A 478 -2.89 9.00 20.70
C ILE A 478 -2.47 9.11 22.16
N ASP A 479 -2.96 8.17 22.97
CA ASP A 479 -2.53 7.98 24.35
C ASP A 479 -1.26 7.12 24.38
N MET A 480 -0.11 7.72 24.77
CA MET A 480 1.20 7.03 24.80
C MET A 480 1.28 5.90 25.80
N ALA A 481 0.47 5.94 26.88
CA ALA A 481 0.42 4.84 27.84
C ALA A 481 -0.31 3.63 27.26
N ARG A 482 -1.26 3.86 26.35
CA ARG A 482 -2.05 2.79 25.73
C ARG A 482 -1.47 2.32 24.40
N VAL A 483 -0.80 3.22 23.67
CA VAL A 483 -0.10 2.96 22.40
C VAL A 483 1.39 3.29 22.61
N PRO A 484 2.16 2.41 23.28
CA PRO A 484 3.60 2.62 23.43
C PRO A 484 4.27 2.69 22.07
N ILE A 485 4.97 3.76 21.76
CA ILE A 485 5.73 3.93 20.53
C ILE A 485 7.21 3.78 20.83
N ASP A 486 7.81 2.76 20.24
CA ASP A 486 9.26 2.72 20.06
C ASP A 486 9.60 3.51 18.80
N SER A 487 10.09 4.75 19.01
CA SER A 487 10.39 5.70 17.94
C SER A 487 11.47 5.21 16.95
N GLY A 488 12.15 4.10 17.24
CA GLY A 488 13.14 3.48 16.35
C GLY A 488 12.54 2.48 15.39
N VAL A 489 11.54 1.71 15.82
CA VAL A 489 11.09 0.51 15.09
C VAL A 489 9.76 0.70 14.37
N HIS A 490 8.80 1.39 15.00
CA HIS A 490 7.42 1.41 14.51
C HIS A 490 6.99 2.72 13.87
N GLU A 491 7.81 3.76 13.97
CA GLU A 491 7.44 5.08 13.50
C GLU A 491 7.84 5.29 12.03
N GLY A 492 6.88 5.76 11.23
CA GLY A 492 7.11 6.30 9.89
C GLY A 492 6.60 7.71 9.82
N SER A 493 7.22 8.56 9.01
CA SER A 493 6.74 9.91 8.74
C SER A 493 6.81 10.26 7.26
N ILE A 494 6.20 11.38 6.89
CA ILE A 494 6.17 11.86 5.51
C ILE A 494 7.59 12.13 4.97
N TYR A 495 8.54 12.57 5.81
CA TYR A 495 9.89 12.91 5.39
C TYR A 495 10.66 11.70 4.84
N PRO A 496 10.93 10.63 5.61
CA PRO A 496 11.63 9.48 5.08
C PRO A 496 10.85 8.78 3.95
N SER A 497 9.53 8.87 3.96
CA SER A 497 8.72 8.23 2.92
C SER A 497 8.90 8.90 1.56
N LEU A 498 8.68 10.22 1.45
CA LEU A 498 8.72 10.93 0.17
C LEU A 498 10.11 11.41 -0.25
N LEU A 499 11.03 11.64 0.72
CA LEU A 499 12.37 12.14 0.42
C LEU A 499 13.42 11.04 0.26
N LEU A 500 13.20 9.85 0.84
CA LEU A 500 14.18 8.78 0.86
C LEU A 500 13.61 7.48 0.27
N SER A 501 12.71 6.79 0.98
CA SER A 501 12.30 5.43 0.64
C SER A 501 11.55 5.32 -0.69
N ALA A 502 10.84 6.37 -1.12
CA ALA A 502 10.19 6.38 -2.41
C ALA A 502 11.16 6.40 -3.61
N ASP A 503 12.41 6.82 -3.42
CA ASP A 503 13.38 7.02 -4.49
C ASP A 503 14.56 6.04 -4.48
N ILE A 504 14.60 5.09 -3.54
CA ILE A 504 15.64 4.05 -3.46
C ILE A 504 15.02 2.66 -3.41
N LYS A 505 15.80 1.62 -3.72
CA LYS A 505 15.41 0.21 -3.59
C LYS A 505 15.96 -0.42 -2.32
N GLY A 506 15.25 -1.43 -1.84
CA GLY A 506 15.66 -2.22 -0.69
C GLY A 506 15.23 -1.63 0.65
N TYR A 507 15.36 -2.46 1.69
CA TYR A 507 14.97 -2.11 3.04
C TYR A 507 15.95 -1.10 3.68
N VAL A 508 15.39 0.02 4.15
CA VAL A 508 16.10 0.99 4.98
C VAL A 508 15.68 0.79 6.42
N GLU A 509 16.65 0.46 7.27
CA GLU A 509 16.40 0.25 8.68
C GLU A 509 16.14 1.58 9.38
N THR A 510 15.04 1.66 10.14
CA THR A 510 14.60 2.83 10.92
C THR A 510 14.77 4.17 10.19
N PRO A 511 14.10 4.35 9.03
CA PRO A 511 14.40 5.50 8.16
C PRO A 511 14.10 6.85 8.79
N ASN A 512 13.21 6.92 9.79
CA ASN A 512 12.86 8.16 10.52
C ASN A 512 14.02 8.71 11.34
N ARG A 513 14.95 7.84 11.74
CA ARG A 513 16.14 8.22 12.50
C ARG A 513 16.99 9.26 11.76
N TYR A 514 17.09 9.17 10.43
CA TYR A 514 17.90 10.08 9.64
C TYR A 514 17.36 11.52 9.59
N PHE A 515 16.09 11.71 9.97
CA PHE A 515 15.38 12.99 9.94
C PHE A 515 15.14 13.57 11.34
N LYS A 516 15.41 12.79 12.39
CA LYS A 516 15.26 13.24 13.79
C LYS A 516 16.58 13.84 14.23
N ASP A 517 16.55 15.12 14.68
CA ASP A 517 17.72 15.85 15.15
C ASP A 517 18.90 15.76 14.16
N PRO A 518 18.76 16.32 12.94
CA PRO A 518 19.79 16.21 11.91
C PRO A 518 21.08 16.89 12.35
N ASP A 519 22.18 16.14 12.33
CA ASP A 519 23.53 16.59 12.62
C ASP A 519 24.53 16.06 11.58
N PHE A 520 25.79 16.41 11.72
CA PHE A 520 26.84 15.97 10.81
C PHE A 520 26.98 14.44 10.77
N ALA A 521 26.88 13.76 11.90
CA ALA A 521 27.00 12.31 11.97
C ALA A 521 25.85 11.63 11.22
N ARG A 522 24.63 12.13 11.36
CA ARG A 522 23.46 11.64 10.62
C ARG A 522 23.59 11.86 9.11
N GLY A 523 24.17 12.98 8.71
CA GLY A 523 24.51 13.25 7.32
C GLY A 523 25.46 12.21 6.73
N LEU A 524 26.48 11.78 7.49
CA LEU A 524 27.40 10.70 7.09
C LEU A 524 26.68 9.32 7.02
N GLN A 525 25.84 9.02 8.01
CA GLN A 525 25.03 7.80 8.02
C GLN A 525 24.10 7.72 6.82
N LEU A 526 23.46 8.82 6.45
CA LEU A 526 22.59 8.91 5.28
C LEU A 526 23.40 8.78 3.97
N ASP A 527 24.63 9.32 3.92
CA ASP A 527 25.52 9.11 2.78
C ASP A 527 25.93 7.63 2.63
N ASN A 528 26.12 6.90 3.74
CA ASN A 528 26.34 5.44 3.71
C ASN A 528 25.13 4.70 3.14
N VAL A 529 23.89 5.14 3.42
CA VAL A 529 22.69 4.57 2.77
C VAL A 529 22.75 4.82 1.27
N MET A 530 23.08 6.03 0.84
CA MET A 530 23.16 6.36 -0.60
C MET A 530 24.25 5.56 -1.33
N LEU A 531 25.37 5.29 -0.66
CA LEU A 531 26.47 4.48 -1.20
C LEU A 531 26.12 3.00 -1.33
N THR A 532 25.35 2.46 -0.38
CA THR A 532 25.04 1.02 -0.30
C THR A 532 23.72 0.62 -0.94
N GLN A 533 22.78 1.57 -1.13
CA GLN A 533 21.45 1.35 -1.70
C GLN A 533 21.12 2.28 -2.88
N GLY A 534 22.16 2.88 -3.48
CA GLY A 534 22.00 3.73 -4.67
C GLY A 534 21.35 2.96 -5.82
N TRP A 535 20.31 3.55 -6.42
CA TRP A 535 19.61 3.01 -7.56
C TRP A 535 19.12 4.13 -8.47
N SER A 536 19.19 3.90 -9.79
CA SER A 536 18.63 4.78 -10.80
C SER A 536 17.33 4.22 -11.35
N ARG A 537 16.30 5.06 -11.46
CA ARG A 537 15.06 4.72 -12.17
C ARG A 537 15.22 4.81 -13.68
N ILE A 538 16.24 5.53 -14.14
CA ILE A 538 16.48 5.77 -15.56
C ILE A 538 17.50 4.76 -16.07
N ASP A 539 17.09 3.95 -17.01
CA ASP A 539 18.00 3.19 -17.86
C ASP A 539 18.53 4.11 -18.97
N TRP A 540 19.76 4.56 -18.81
CA TRP A 540 20.38 5.46 -19.75
C TRP A 540 20.60 4.84 -21.13
N GLN A 541 20.83 3.53 -21.21
CA GLN A 541 21.01 2.85 -22.49
C GLN A 541 19.71 2.89 -23.29
N ASP A 542 18.60 2.60 -22.64
CA ASP A 542 17.26 2.65 -23.24
C ASP A 542 16.88 4.09 -23.58
N LEU A 543 17.14 5.04 -22.68
CA LEU A 543 16.87 6.47 -22.93
C LEU A 543 17.62 7.01 -24.14
N VAL A 544 18.93 6.77 -24.22
CA VAL A 544 19.78 7.22 -25.32
C VAL A 544 19.40 6.52 -26.64
N ALA A 545 19.02 5.26 -26.60
CA ALA A 545 18.50 4.50 -27.73
C ALA A 545 17.08 4.95 -28.17
N GLY A 546 16.46 5.86 -27.44
CA GLY A 546 15.09 6.33 -27.71
C GLY A 546 14.00 5.30 -27.45
N LYS A 547 14.29 4.27 -26.65
CA LYS A 547 13.29 3.30 -26.23
C LYS A 547 12.39 3.95 -25.19
N SER A 548 11.11 3.72 -25.30
CA SER A 548 10.09 4.21 -24.38
C SER A 548 9.47 3.07 -23.61
N PRO A 549 9.15 3.27 -22.31
CA PRO A 549 8.38 2.31 -21.54
C PRO A 549 7.04 2.02 -22.20
N THR A 550 6.57 0.79 -22.13
CA THR A 550 5.24 0.45 -22.61
C THR A 550 4.20 0.92 -21.60
N VAL A 551 3.35 1.86 -22.01
CA VAL A 551 2.24 2.35 -21.18
C VAL A 551 1.02 1.45 -21.41
N THR A 552 0.70 0.64 -20.42
CA THR A 552 -0.49 -0.24 -20.40
C THR A 552 -1.64 0.41 -19.64
N TYR A 553 -1.32 1.15 -18.59
CA TYR A 553 -2.27 1.74 -17.65
C TYR A 553 -2.27 3.25 -17.77
N SER A 554 -3.35 3.84 -18.27
CA SER A 554 -3.50 5.31 -18.32
C SER A 554 -3.84 5.87 -16.94
N PRO A 555 -3.52 7.15 -16.66
CA PRO A 555 -4.00 7.82 -15.45
C PRO A 555 -5.54 7.87 -15.47
N GLU A 556 -6.15 7.37 -14.40
CA GLU A 556 -7.62 7.35 -14.29
C GLU A 556 -8.15 8.72 -13.86
N GLN A 557 -9.13 9.23 -14.61
CA GLN A 557 -9.82 10.48 -14.28
C GLN A 557 -11.11 10.26 -13.49
N ALA A 558 -11.70 9.06 -13.59
CA ALA A 558 -12.88 8.60 -12.87
C ALA A 558 -13.05 7.09 -13.09
N LEU A 559 -14.04 6.52 -12.44
CA LEU A 559 -14.45 5.14 -12.69
C LEU A 559 -15.05 5.00 -14.09
N ARG A 560 -14.86 3.82 -14.69
CA ARG A 560 -15.35 3.51 -16.03
C ARG A 560 -15.94 2.10 -16.10
N ILE A 561 -16.89 1.91 -17.01
CA ILE A 561 -17.38 0.61 -17.45
C ILE A 561 -17.20 0.55 -18.95
N SER A 562 -16.45 -0.41 -19.45
CA SER A 562 -16.19 -0.58 -20.87
C SER A 562 -16.31 -2.05 -21.28
N GLY A 563 -16.38 -2.30 -22.58
CA GLY A 563 -16.49 -3.64 -23.10
C GLY A 563 -16.66 -3.68 -24.61
N VAL A 564 -17.04 -4.84 -25.11
CA VAL A 564 -17.24 -5.10 -26.55
C VAL A 564 -18.62 -5.70 -26.77
N VAL A 565 -19.31 -5.24 -27.79
CA VAL A 565 -20.54 -5.83 -28.32
C VAL A 565 -20.23 -6.62 -29.56
N THR A 566 -20.60 -7.90 -29.55
CA THR A 566 -20.37 -8.81 -30.69
C THR A 566 -21.70 -9.42 -31.13
N LYS A 567 -21.74 -9.96 -32.36
CA LYS A 567 -22.86 -10.81 -32.78
C LYS A 567 -22.88 -12.08 -31.96
N ARG A 568 -24.06 -12.65 -31.81
CA ARG A 568 -24.23 -13.95 -31.16
C ARG A 568 -23.22 -14.97 -31.77
N ASN A 569 -22.45 -15.60 -30.89
CA ASN A 569 -21.29 -16.48 -31.11
C ASN A 569 -19.93 -15.77 -30.96
N GLY A 570 -19.87 -14.54 -30.46
CA GLY A 570 -18.67 -13.92 -29.86
C GLY A 570 -17.54 -13.51 -30.78
N LYS A 571 -17.69 -13.59 -32.12
CA LYS A 571 -16.55 -13.40 -33.03
C LYS A 571 -16.63 -12.15 -33.94
N ILE A 572 -17.80 -11.57 -34.15
CA ILE A 572 -17.95 -10.45 -35.09
C ILE A 572 -18.37 -9.21 -34.32
N PRO A 573 -17.55 -8.13 -34.27
CA PRO A 573 -17.94 -6.87 -33.65
C PRO A 573 -19.24 -6.29 -34.25
N VAL A 574 -20.00 -5.58 -33.44
CA VAL A 574 -21.20 -4.87 -33.86
C VAL A 574 -20.95 -3.39 -33.72
N PRO A 575 -20.63 -2.67 -34.80
CA PRO A 575 -20.50 -1.21 -34.78
C PRO A 575 -21.87 -0.55 -34.63
N ASN A 576 -21.90 0.68 -34.11
CA ASN A 576 -23.10 1.50 -33.90
C ASN A 576 -24.16 0.80 -33.04
N ALA A 577 -23.79 -0.18 -32.24
CA ALA A 577 -24.71 -0.80 -31.28
C ALA A 577 -25.03 0.22 -30.18
N LYS A 578 -26.30 0.41 -29.88
CA LYS A 578 -26.73 1.20 -28.73
C LYS A 578 -26.50 0.41 -27.46
N VAL A 579 -25.66 0.94 -26.55
CA VAL A 579 -25.42 0.37 -25.23
C VAL A 579 -25.96 1.31 -24.17
N THR A 580 -26.78 0.75 -23.28
CA THR A 580 -27.38 1.47 -22.15
C THR A 580 -26.91 0.83 -20.85
N ILE A 581 -26.44 1.63 -19.90
CA ILE A 581 -26.26 1.19 -18.52
C ILE A 581 -27.36 1.77 -17.63
N LEU A 582 -27.85 0.92 -16.74
CA LEU A 582 -28.83 1.27 -15.73
C LEU A 582 -28.23 0.95 -14.36
N SER A 583 -28.06 1.94 -13.49
CA SER A 583 -27.65 1.69 -12.11
C SER A 583 -28.85 1.29 -11.25
N THR A 584 -28.62 0.36 -10.32
CA THR A 584 -29.64 -0.15 -9.40
C THR A 584 -29.38 0.28 -7.94
N GLY A 585 -28.52 1.29 -7.72
CA GLY A 585 -28.20 1.85 -6.41
C GLY A 585 -29.15 2.95 -5.95
N ASN A 586 -28.75 3.72 -4.96
CA ASN A 586 -29.53 4.82 -4.37
C ASN A 586 -29.89 5.94 -5.38
N VAL A 587 -29.16 6.03 -6.49
CA VAL A 587 -29.43 6.96 -7.58
C VAL A 587 -29.67 6.14 -8.84
N LEU A 588 -30.90 6.21 -9.37
CA LEU A 588 -31.24 5.63 -10.66
C LEU A 588 -30.60 6.48 -11.76
N ALA A 589 -29.55 5.98 -12.39
CA ALA A 589 -28.92 6.62 -13.52
C ALA A 589 -29.05 5.75 -14.78
N VAL A 590 -29.49 6.33 -15.87
CA VAL A 590 -29.55 5.70 -17.20
C VAL A 590 -28.60 6.49 -18.10
N VAL A 591 -27.59 5.83 -18.63
CA VAL A 591 -26.62 6.45 -19.55
C VAL A 591 -26.52 5.60 -20.79
N ASP A 592 -26.57 6.24 -21.95
CA ASP A 592 -26.45 5.62 -23.26
C ASP A 592 -25.12 5.97 -23.93
N THR A 593 -24.58 5.00 -24.66
CA THR A 593 -23.47 5.20 -25.58
C THR A 593 -23.67 4.36 -26.85
N VAL A 594 -22.78 4.51 -27.84
CA VAL A 594 -22.74 3.67 -29.03
C VAL A 594 -21.37 3.06 -29.20
N THR A 595 -21.32 1.86 -29.78
CA THR A 595 -20.05 1.18 -30.05
C THR A 595 -19.34 1.79 -31.26
N ASP A 596 -17.99 1.76 -31.24
CA ASP A 596 -17.11 2.11 -32.35
C ASP A 596 -17.09 1.02 -33.48
N ALA A 597 -16.19 1.16 -34.44
CA ALA A 597 -16.02 0.24 -35.56
C ALA A 597 -15.60 -1.18 -35.11
N GLU A 598 -14.89 -1.28 -34.02
CA GLU A 598 -14.42 -2.52 -33.38
C GLU A 598 -15.45 -3.10 -32.39
N GLY A 599 -16.65 -2.50 -32.35
CA GLY A 599 -17.72 -2.91 -31.42
C GLY A 599 -17.48 -2.55 -29.97
N ARG A 600 -16.50 -1.70 -29.65
CA ARG A 600 -16.16 -1.30 -28.28
C ARG A 600 -17.04 -0.16 -27.82
N PHE A 601 -17.38 -0.18 -26.53
CA PHE A 601 -18.06 0.92 -25.85
C PHE A 601 -17.31 1.30 -24.57
N ASN A 602 -17.50 2.53 -24.17
CA ASN A 602 -16.91 3.07 -22.94
C ASN A 602 -17.90 4.05 -22.29
N PHE A 603 -18.18 3.81 -21.01
CA PHE A 603 -18.82 4.76 -20.13
C PHE A 603 -17.73 5.27 -19.18
N ASP A 604 -17.25 6.46 -19.41
CA ASP A 604 -16.26 7.13 -18.58
C ASP A 604 -16.92 8.12 -17.60
N ARG A 605 -16.12 8.64 -16.66
CA ARG A 605 -16.55 9.63 -15.66
C ARG A 605 -17.76 9.20 -14.83
N LEU A 606 -17.82 7.90 -14.51
CA LEU A 606 -18.86 7.39 -13.64
C LEU A 606 -18.50 7.70 -12.18
N LEU A 607 -19.53 8.07 -11.40
CA LEU A 607 -19.45 8.22 -9.95
C LEU A 607 -20.40 7.23 -9.32
N PHE A 608 -19.85 6.20 -8.67
CA PHE A 608 -20.62 5.21 -7.94
C PHE A 608 -19.78 4.63 -6.80
N TYR A 609 -20.46 4.15 -5.79
CA TYR A 609 -19.87 3.52 -4.62
C TYR A 609 -19.92 1.99 -4.73
N ASP A 610 -19.17 1.31 -3.84
CA ASP A 610 -19.25 -0.13 -3.71
C ASP A 610 -20.72 -0.59 -3.53
N ASP A 611 -21.01 -1.85 -3.85
CA ASP A 611 -22.37 -2.43 -3.87
C ASP A 611 -23.34 -1.86 -4.95
N THR A 612 -22.91 -0.92 -5.78
CA THR A 612 -23.70 -0.48 -6.93
C THR A 612 -23.73 -1.57 -8.01
N LYS A 613 -24.92 -1.99 -8.38
CA LYS A 613 -25.13 -2.94 -9.48
C LYS A 613 -25.54 -2.19 -10.73
N PHE A 614 -25.00 -2.62 -11.85
CA PHE A 614 -25.35 -2.11 -13.17
C PHE A 614 -25.94 -3.20 -14.04
N VAL A 615 -27.00 -2.87 -14.75
CA VAL A 615 -27.50 -3.66 -15.88
C VAL A 615 -27.00 -3.00 -17.15
N VAL A 616 -26.15 -3.72 -17.91
CA VAL A 616 -25.63 -3.26 -19.20
C VAL A 616 -26.45 -3.94 -20.29
N GLN A 617 -27.15 -3.15 -21.10
CA GLN A 617 -27.97 -3.63 -22.20
C GLN A 617 -27.41 -3.12 -23.53
N ALA A 618 -27.25 -4.02 -24.49
CA ALA A 618 -26.85 -3.64 -25.86
C ALA A 618 -27.93 -4.06 -26.88
N ARG A 619 -28.07 -3.25 -27.93
CA ARG A 619 -28.89 -3.53 -29.10
C ARG A 619 -28.14 -3.14 -30.35
N ASP A 620 -28.34 -3.92 -31.45
CA ASP A 620 -27.76 -3.54 -32.73
C ASP A 620 -28.38 -2.22 -33.27
N GLU A 621 -27.83 -1.68 -34.33
CA GLU A 621 -28.32 -0.45 -34.97
C GLU A 621 -29.82 -0.51 -35.33
N ARG A 622 -30.36 -1.69 -35.54
CA ARG A 622 -31.79 -1.91 -35.83
C ARG A 622 -32.66 -2.18 -34.60
N GLY A 623 -32.06 -2.02 -33.39
CA GLY A 623 -32.79 -2.24 -32.12
C GLY A 623 -32.96 -3.70 -31.71
N ARG A 624 -32.31 -4.67 -32.37
CA ARG A 624 -32.44 -6.11 -32.09
C ARG A 624 -31.52 -6.52 -30.93
N LYS A 625 -32.03 -7.42 -30.09
CA LYS A 625 -31.30 -7.93 -28.90
C LYS A 625 -30.32 -9.09 -29.20
N ASN A 626 -30.11 -9.46 -30.45
CA ASN A 626 -29.32 -10.65 -30.84
C ASN A 626 -27.81 -10.34 -30.89
N VAL A 627 -27.30 -9.81 -29.78
CA VAL A 627 -25.92 -9.41 -29.59
C VAL A 627 -25.41 -9.95 -28.25
N ASP A 628 -24.10 -10.08 -28.10
CA ASP A 628 -23.40 -10.45 -26.88
C ASP A 628 -22.63 -9.22 -26.34
N VAL A 629 -22.62 -9.05 -25.02
CA VAL A 629 -21.87 -8.02 -24.32
C VAL A 629 -20.81 -8.68 -23.49
N VAL A 630 -19.55 -8.31 -23.71
CA VAL A 630 -18.41 -8.75 -22.90
C VAL A 630 -17.82 -7.49 -22.26
N LEU A 631 -17.77 -7.46 -20.93
CA LEU A 631 -17.21 -6.34 -20.19
C LEU A 631 -15.70 -6.51 -20.04
N ASP A 632 -15.00 -5.38 -20.06
CA ASP A 632 -13.56 -5.38 -19.77
C ASP A 632 -13.37 -5.55 -18.25
N GLU A 633 -12.51 -6.48 -17.87
CA GLU A 633 -12.07 -6.63 -16.49
C GLU A 633 -10.84 -5.77 -16.24
N VAL A 634 -10.82 -5.04 -15.12
CA VAL A 634 -9.61 -4.35 -14.66
C VAL A 634 -8.76 -5.38 -13.89
N PRO A 635 -7.61 -5.80 -14.43
CA PRO A 635 -6.77 -6.78 -13.76
C PRO A 635 -6.35 -6.27 -12.37
N ARG A 636 -6.54 -7.07 -11.33
CA ARG A 636 -6.05 -6.75 -9.99
C ARG A 636 -4.51 -6.69 -10.00
N GLN A 637 -3.96 -5.79 -9.20
CA GLN A 637 -2.52 -5.72 -9.03
C GLN A 637 -2.04 -6.93 -8.22
N GLN A 638 -1.12 -7.70 -8.80
CA GLN A 638 -0.53 -8.84 -8.11
C GLN A 638 0.22 -8.40 -6.85
N VAL A 639 0.19 -9.25 -5.84
CA VAL A 639 0.97 -9.05 -4.62
C VAL A 639 2.41 -9.47 -4.91
N THR A 640 3.33 -8.54 -4.77
CA THR A 640 4.78 -8.76 -4.86
C THR A 640 5.40 -8.67 -3.48
N ARG A 641 6.64 -9.13 -3.30
CA ARG A 641 7.37 -8.93 -2.03
C ARG A 641 7.48 -7.44 -1.71
N SER A 642 7.32 -7.07 -0.45
CA SER A 642 7.55 -5.70 0.00
C SER A 642 9.03 -5.35 -0.03
N LYS A 643 9.38 -4.21 -0.65
CA LYS A 643 10.74 -3.67 -0.62
C LYS A 643 11.13 -3.18 0.78
N ASN A 644 10.15 -2.73 1.57
CA ASN A 644 10.33 -2.14 2.89
C ASN A 644 10.28 -3.18 4.01
N ALA A 645 10.17 -4.48 3.69
CA ALA A 645 10.24 -5.56 4.66
C ALA A 645 11.68 -6.06 4.80
N PRO A 646 12.20 -6.17 6.02
CA PRO A 646 13.42 -6.94 6.28
C PRO A 646 13.18 -8.42 5.93
N ASP A 647 14.25 -9.20 5.86
CA ASP A 647 14.11 -10.66 5.66
C ASP A 647 13.38 -11.34 6.85
N ALA A 648 13.46 -10.73 8.03
CA ALA A 648 12.77 -11.17 9.23
C ALA A 648 11.59 -10.27 9.58
N THR A 649 10.44 -10.87 9.85
CA THR A 649 9.23 -10.16 10.30
C THR A 649 9.23 -9.99 11.83
N VAL A 650 8.46 -9.00 12.31
CA VAL A 650 8.30 -8.72 13.73
C VAL A 650 7.44 -9.82 14.39
N ASP A 651 7.83 -10.28 15.57
CA ASP A 651 6.95 -11.11 16.40
C ASP A 651 5.87 -10.23 17.02
N VAL A 652 4.66 -10.32 16.46
CA VAL A 652 3.53 -9.47 16.86
C VAL A 652 3.14 -9.72 18.33
N ASN A 653 3.22 -10.97 18.79
CA ASN A 653 2.88 -11.33 20.18
C ASN A 653 3.75 -10.62 21.20
N GLN A 654 5.04 -10.49 20.91
CA GLN A 654 6.00 -9.88 21.82
C GLN A 654 6.05 -8.35 21.66
N SER A 655 5.98 -7.87 20.42
CA SER A 655 6.24 -6.46 20.11
C SER A 655 5.14 -5.49 20.56
N ILE A 656 3.87 -5.92 20.58
CA ILE A 656 2.73 -5.05 20.90
C ILE A 656 1.89 -5.56 22.11
N GLN A 657 2.46 -6.38 22.99
CA GLN A 657 1.76 -7.00 24.11
C GLN A 657 1.04 -5.98 25.01
N THR A 658 1.70 -4.87 25.34
CA THR A 658 1.09 -3.79 26.17
C THR A 658 -0.14 -3.20 25.48
N TYR A 659 -0.07 -2.99 24.19
CA TYR A 659 -1.20 -2.50 23.40
C TYR A 659 -2.35 -3.50 23.40
N LEU A 660 -2.09 -4.78 23.18
CA LEU A 660 -3.11 -5.83 23.19
C LEU A 660 -3.83 -5.92 24.54
N LYS A 661 -3.09 -5.80 25.64
CA LYS A 661 -3.68 -5.74 26.98
C LYS A 661 -4.59 -4.52 27.17
N ASN A 662 -4.16 -3.35 26.71
CA ASN A 662 -4.95 -2.13 26.77
C ASN A 662 -6.22 -2.20 25.90
N THR A 663 -6.11 -2.80 24.72
CA THR A 663 -7.24 -2.98 23.80
C THR A 663 -8.26 -3.97 24.37
N GLN A 664 -7.80 -5.06 25.00
CA GLN A 664 -8.68 -6.01 25.70
C GLN A 664 -9.51 -5.28 26.77
N GLN A 665 -8.88 -4.45 27.61
CA GLN A 665 -9.58 -3.68 28.63
C GLN A 665 -10.63 -2.74 28.05
N GLN A 666 -10.36 -2.12 26.91
CA GLN A 666 -11.31 -1.28 26.20
C GLN A 666 -12.52 -2.10 25.74
N PHE A 667 -12.32 -3.24 25.14
CA PHE A 667 -13.40 -4.12 24.70
C PHE A 667 -14.26 -4.64 25.86
N GLU A 668 -13.64 -5.04 26.96
CA GLU A 668 -14.35 -5.46 28.18
C GLU A 668 -15.23 -4.33 28.73
N GLU A 669 -14.75 -3.09 28.70
CA GLU A 669 -15.50 -1.94 29.15
C GLU A 669 -16.70 -1.66 28.23
N LEU A 670 -16.51 -1.66 26.90
CA LEU A 670 -17.60 -1.52 25.90
C LEU A 670 -18.67 -2.61 26.06
N GLU A 671 -18.23 -3.85 26.32
CA GLU A 671 -19.12 -4.99 26.54
C GLU A 671 -20.05 -4.81 27.76
N LYS A 672 -19.54 -4.26 28.86
CA LYS A 672 -20.34 -3.97 30.09
C LYS A 672 -21.51 -3.04 29.82
N TYR A 673 -21.40 -2.13 28.85
CA TYR A 673 -22.44 -1.17 28.49
C TYR A 673 -23.27 -1.61 27.27
N GLY A 674 -23.08 -2.85 26.78
CA GLY A 674 -23.82 -3.36 25.63
C GLY A 674 -23.48 -2.66 24.31
N LEU A 675 -22.38 -1.92 24.27
CA LEU A 675 -21.87 -1.21 23.10
C LEU A 675 -20.97 -2.14 22.26
N LYS A 676 -21.23 -3.46 22.26
CA LYS A 676 -20.64 -4.34 21.26
C LYS A 676 -21.02 -3.77 19.90
N GLU A 677 -20.07 -3.28 19.17
CA GLU A 677 -20.19 -3.25 17.71
C GLU A 677 -20.65 -4.63 17.30
N LYS A 678 -21.71 -4.69 16.48
CA LYS A 678 -22.25 -5.97 16.00
C LYS A 678 -21.09 -6.78 15.46
N THR A 679 -20.56 -7.68 16.29
CA THR A 679 -19.63 -8.71 15.86
C THR A 679 -20.39 -9.53 14.84
N ILE A 680 -20.20 -9.26 13.57
CA ILE A 680 -20.53 -10.21 12.54
C ILE A 680 -19.50 -11.31 12.76
N LEU A 681 -19.86 -12.33 13.52
CA LEU A 681 -19.23 -13.62 13.44
C LEU A 681 -19.43 -14.09 12.00
N LEU A 682 -18.56 -13.66 11.13
CA LEU A 682 -18.34 -14.33 9.88
C LEU A 682 -17.69 -15.65 10.32
N GLU A 683 -18.45 -16.73 10.34
CA GLU A 683 -17.87 -18.05 10.15
C GLU A 683 -16.81 -17.90 9.09
N GLU A 684 -15.61 -18.47 9.34
CA GLU A 684 -14.42 -18.47 8.49
C GLU A 684 -14.74 -18.02 7.07
N VAL A 685 -14.57 -16.73 6.77
CA VAL A 685 -14.63 -16.27 5.40
C VAL A 685 -13.33 -16.77 4.77
N LYS A 686 -13.33 -18.05 4.40
CA LYS A 686 -12.78 -18.38 3.10
C LYS A 686 -13.29 -17.28 2.19
N VAL A 687 -12.41 -16.53 1.55
CA VAL A 687 -12.72 -15.75 0.36
C VAL A 687 -13.12 -16.78 -0.71
N THR A 688 -14.25 -17.40 -0.48
CA THR A 688 -15.13 -17.83 -1.49
C THR A 688 -15.85 -16.53 -1.84
N GLU A 689 -15.68 -16.07 -3.09
CA GLU A 689 -16.75 -15.39 -3.77
C GLU A 689 -18.04 -15.69 -3.02
N ARG A 690 -18.74 -14.62 -2.53
CA ARG A 690 -20.06 -14.72 -1.90
C ARG A 690 -20.72 -15.94 -2.51
N ALA A 691 -20.94 -17.01 -1.74
CA ALA A 691 -21.59 -18.18 -2.29
C ALA A 691 -22.94 -17.66 -2.74
N GLU A 692 -22.98 -17.21 -3.97
CA GLU A 692 -24.22 -17.00 -4.69
C GLU A 692 -24.95 -18.32 -4.50
N LYS A 693 -26.10 -18.28 -3.83
CA LYS A 693 -27.00 -19.44 -3.83
C LYS A 693 -27.06 -19.83 -5.28
N LYS A 694 -26.35 -20.89 -5.67
CA LYS A 694 -26.13 -21.25 -7.06
C LYS A 694 -27.48 -21.66 -7.63
N VAL A 695 -28.23 -20.67 -8.10
CA VAL A 695 -29.37 -20.87 -8.94
C VAL A 695 -28.79 -21.33 -10.27
N LYS A 696 -28.79 -22.64 -10.51
CA LYS A 696 -28.16 -23.21 -11.71
C LYS A 696 -28.93 -22.87 -12.99
N HIS A 697 -30.24 -22.71 -12.88
CA HIS A 697 -31.13 -22.46 -14.01
C HIS A 697 -32.22 -21.50 -13.56
N SER A 698 -32.42 -20.38 -14.23
CA SER A 698 -33.52 -19.44 -13.98
C SER A 698 -33.81 -18.66 -15.25
N SER A 699 -35.10 -18.34 -15.44
CA SER A 699 -35.54 -17.42 -16.48
C SER A 699 -35.47 -15.95 -16.10
N ASN A 700 -34.75 -15.63 -15.01
CA ASN A 700 -34.53 -14.26 -14.59
C ASN A 700 -33.74 -13.49 -15.65
N LEU A 701 -34.33 -12.42 -16.18
CA LEU A 701 -33.71 -11.59 -17.21
C LEU A 701 -32.48 -10.83 -16.70
N ASN A 702 -32.30 -10.69 -15.37
CA ASN A 702 -31.10 -10.16 -14.76
C ASN A 702 -29.99 -11.22 -14.57
N GLY A 703 -30.24 -12.46 -14.99
CA GLY A 703 -29.39 -13.63 -14.76
C GLY A 703 -29.81 -14.44 -13.51
N PRO A 704 -29.54 -15.76 -13.50
CA PRO A 704 -29.86 -16.64 -12.38
C PRO A 704 -29.33 -16.16 -11.03
N GLY A 705 -30.18 -16.08 -10.00
CA GLY A 705 -29.79 -15.63 -8.66
C GLY A 705 -29.71 -14.11 -8.46
N ASN A 706 -29.76 -13.30 -9.51
CA ASN A 706 -29.76 -11.83 -9.42
C ASN A 706 -31.18 -11.30 -9.10
N ALA A 707 -31.60 -11.52 -7.87
CA ALA A 707 -32.91 -11.16 -7.36
C ALA A 707 -32.80 -10.48 -6.00
N ASP A 708 -33.83 -9.72 -5.60
CA ASP A 708 -33.88 -9.11 -4.26
C ASP A 708 -33.99 -10.17 -3.15
N GLN A 709 -34.56 -11.32 -3.48
CA GLN A 709 -34.65 -12.49 -2.61
C GLN A 709 -34.73 -13.77 -3.46
N VAL A 710 -34.04 -14.82 -3.00
CA VAL A 710 -34.07 -16.17 -3.59
C VAL A 710 -34.48 -17.15 -2.51
N ILE A 711 -35.44 -18.01 -2.82
CA ILE A 711 -35.90 -19.14 -1.99
C ILE A 711 -35.57 -20.43 -2.74
N THR A 712 -34.87 -21.37 -2.11
CA THR A 712 -34.53 -22.66 -2.71
C THR A 712 -35.55 -23.75 -2.39
N ALA A 713 -35.51 -24.86 -3.13
CA ALA A 713 -36.38 -26.03 -2.89
C ALA A 713 -36.29 -26.56 -1.45
N GLU A 714 -35.12 -26.50 -0.84
CA GLU A 714 -34.87 -26.91 0.55
C GLU A 714 -35.64 -26.00 1.55
N GLU A 715 -35.67 -24.70 1.27
CA GLU A 715 -36.45 -23.73 2.06
C GLU A 715 -37.97 -23.84 1.85
N LEU A 716 -38.41 -24.35 0.68
CA LEU A 716 -39.83 -24.59 0.37
C LEU A 716 -40.39 -25.89 0.95
N SER A 717 -39.55 -26.88 1.26
CA SER A 717 -39.95 -28.27 1.59
C SER A 717 -40.66 -28.49 2.91
N MET A 718 -41.04 -27.47 3.65
CA MET A 718 -41.72 -27.59 4.95
C MET A 718 -43.26 -27.51 4.86
N GLY A 719 -43.88 -28.52 4.29
CA GLY A 719 -45.25 -28.96 4.66
C GLY A 719 -46.43 -28.05 4.23
N CYS A 720 -46.33 -27.26 3.20
CA CYS A 720 -47.41 -26.43 2.68
C CYS A 720 -48.07 -27.05 1.45
N SER A 721 -49.38 -26.83 1.27
CA SER A 721 -50.20 -27.48 0.22
C SER A 721 -50.17 -26.78 -1.13
N THR A 722 -49.94 -25.48 -1.18
CA THR A 722 -49.88 -24.67 -2.41
C THR A 722 -48.70 -23.69 -2.34
N LEU A 723 -48.19 -23.25 -3.48
CA LEU A 723 -46.99 -22.40 -3.54
C LEU A 723 -47.22 -21.02 -2.89
N ASP A 724 -48.40 -20.43 -3.05
CA ASP A 724 -48.73 -19.15 -2.41
C ASP A 724 -48.67 -19.24 -0.87
N ILE A 725 -49.17 -20.35 -0.28
CA ILE A 725 -49.07 -20.62 1.16
C ILE A 725 -47.64 -20.82 1.59
N CYS A 726 -46.81 -21.51 0.78
CA CYS A 726 -45.39 -21.69 1.04
C CYS A 726 -44.64 -20.38 1.09
N LEU A 727 -44.99 -19.45 0.23
CA LEU A 727 -44.33 -18.16 0.06
C LEU A 727 -44.84 -17.09 1.04
N GLN A 728 -46.08 -17.26 1.53
CA GLN A 728 -46.68 -16.31 2.47
C GLN A 728 -45.88 -16.25 3.78
N GLY A 729 -45.47 -15.04 4.17
CA GLY A 729 -44.63 -14.78 5.36
C GLY A 729 -43.15 -15.07 5.17
N ARG A 730 -42.73 -15.67 4.05
CA ARG A 730 -41.30 -15.90 3.71
C ARG A 730 -40.76 -14.86 2.75
N LEU A 731 -41.61 -14.28 1.92
CA LEU A 731 -41.22 -13.22 1.00
C LEU A 731 -41.21 -11.87 1.72
N HIS A 732 -40.04 -11.27 1.83
CA HIS A 732 -39.88 -9.95 2.43
C HIS A 732 -40.51 -8.88 1.53
N GLY A 733 -41.43 -8.06 2.10
CA GLY A 733 -42.04 -6.96 1.39
C GLY A 733 -43.02 -7.39 0.28
N VAL A 734 -43.58 -8.58 0.39
CA VAL A 734 -44.68 -9.09 -0.45
C VAL A 734 -45.90 -9.43 0.44
N ILE A 735 -47.06 -8.96 0.04
CA ILE A 735 -48.34 -9.19 0.72
C ILE A 735 -49.19 -10.05 -0.20
N PHE A 736 -49.80 -11.11 0.34
CA PHE A 736 -50.73 -11.97 -0.40
C PHE A 736 -52.17 -11.57 -0.10
N ARG A 737 -52.99 -11.41 -1.15
CA ARG A 737 -54.42 -11.18 -1.07
C ARG A 737 -55.11 -12.24 -1.93
N ASN A 738 -55.82 -13.16 -1.30
CA ASN A 738 -56.51 -14.29 -1.97
C ASN A 738 -55.58 -15.13 -2.86
N GLY A 739 -54.34 -15.39 -2.39
CA GLY A 739 -53.34 -16.14 -3.14
C GLY A 739 -52.54 -15.33 -4.17
N VAL A 740 -52.87 -14.06 -4.40
CA VAL A 740 -52.21 -13.15 -5.34
C VAL A 740 -51.19 -12.30 -4.63
N PRO A 741 -49.91 -12.28 -5.09
CA PRO A 741 -48.83 -11.51 -4.47
C PRO A 741 -48.82 -10.05 -4.91
N TYR A 742 -48.63 -9.13 -3.96
CA TYR A 742 -48.45 -7.68 -4.18
C TYR A 742 -47.21 -7.20 -3.49
N SER A 743 -46.42 -6.39 -4.16
CA SER A 743 -45.28 -5.71 -3.52
C SER A 743 -45.77 -4.60 -2.57
N THR A 744 -45.19 -4.49 -1.38
CA THR A 744 -45.49 -3.38 -0.45
C THR A 744 -45.20 -2.00 -1.04
N ARG A 745 -44.35 -1.91 -2.06
CA ARG A 745 -44.05 -0.68 -2.80
C ARG A 745 -45.13 -0.35 -3.86
N SER A 746 -45.84 -1.35 -4.36
CA SER A 746 -46.88 -1.20 -5.38
C SER A 746 -48.13 -2.02 -4.96
N PRO A 747 -48.83 -1.63 -3.88
CA PRO A 747 -49.84 -2.47 -3.26
C PRO A 747 -51.12 -2.60 -4.07
N ASN A 748 -51.29 -1.82 -5.13
CA ASN A 748 -52.48 -1.81 -6.00
C ASN A 748 -52.26 -2.59 -7.31
N GLN A 749 -51.06 -3.09 -7.56
CA GLN A 749 -50.73 -3.86 -8.76
C GLN A 749 -50.19 -5.24 -8.36
N PRO A 750 -50.79 -6.35 -8.89
CA PRO A 750 -50.23 -7.68 -8.62
C PRO A 750 -48.86 -7.83 -9.19
N MET A 751 -48.02 -8.65 -8.56
CA MET A 751 -46.69 -8.99 -9.06
C MET A 751 -46.83 -9.92 -10.27
N GLN A 752 -45.99 -9.72 -11.29
CA GLN A 752 -45.91 -10.60 -12.45
C GLN A 752 -45.32 -11.94 -12.07
N ILE A 753 -45.96 -13.04 -12.45
CA ILE A 753 -45.43 -14.40 -12.31
C ILE A 753 -44.76 -14.82 -13.61
N VAL A 754 -43.55 -15.38 -13.50
CA VAL A 754 -42.80 -15.96 -14.61
C VAL A 754 -42.44 -17.41 -14.22
N LEU A 755 -43.05 -18.39 -14.86
CA LEU A 755 -42.78 -19.81 -14.63
C LEU A 755 -41.96 -20.37 -15.81
N ASP A 756 -40.74 -20.80 -15.54
CA ASP A 756 -39.81 -21.34 -16.56
C ASP A 756 -39.69 -20.47 -17.84
N GLY A 757 -39.79 -19.14 -17.66
CA GLY A 757 -39.70 -18.14 -18.75
C GLY A 757 -41.07 -17.79 -19.40
N MET A 758 -42.16 -18.41 -18.99
CA MET A 758 -43.49 -18.08 -19.45
C MET A 758 -44.18 -17.11 -18.48
N TYR A 759 -44.70 -16.02 -19.00
CA TYR A 759 -45.50 -15.07 -18.22
C TYR A 759 -46.90 -15.66 -17.91
N MET A 760 -47.25 -15.65 -16.64
CA MET A 760 -48.51 -16.15 -16.14
C MET A 760 -49.28 -15.07 -15.39
N GLU A 761 -50.62 -15.21 -15.34
CA GLU A 761 -51.46 -14.38 -14.47
C GLU A 761 -51.13 -14.66 -13.00
N ALA A 762 -51.17 -13.62 -12.15
CA ALA A 762 -50.78 -13.73 -10.75
C ALA A 762 -51.65 -14.72 -9.93
N GLU A 763 -52.86 -14.93 -10.36
CA GLU A 763 -53.84 -15.89 -9.82
C GLU A 763 -53.47 -17.36 -10.05
N ALA A 764 -52.53 -17.62 -10.95
CA ALA A 764 -52.07 -18.99 -11.23
C ALA A 764 -51.08 -19.51 -10.18
N LEU A 765 -50.55 -18.66 -9.33
CA LEU A 765 -49.57 -19.05 -8.32
C LEU A 765 -50.01 -20.21 -7.41
N PRO A 766 -51.28 -20.26 -6.89
CA PRO A 766 -51.74 -21.39 -6.08
C PRO A 766 -51.86 -22.73 -6.84
N MET A 767 -51.83 -22.72 -8.18
CA MET A 767 -51.91 -23.93 -9.01
C MET A 767 -50.55 -24.61 -9.21
N ILE A 768 -49.48 -23.95 -8.82
CA ILE A 768 -48.10 -24.49 -8.96
C ILE A 768 -47.84 -25.39 -7.75
N ASN A 769 -47.48 -26.63 -8.01
CA ASN A 769 -47.10 -27.56 -6.96
C ASN A 769 -45.76 -27.19 -6.34
N PRO A 770 -45.64 -26.92 -5.02
CA PRO A 770 -44.38 -26.54 -4.38
C PRO A 770 -43.27 -27.59 -4.53
N PHE A 771 -43.63 -28.87 -4.65
CA PHE A 771 -42.67 -29.97 -4.77
C PHE A 771 -41.94 -29.98 -6.12
N ASP A 772 -42.54 -29.35 -7.14
CA ASP A 772 -41.96 -29.25 -8.47
C ASP A 772 -41.04 -28.03 -8.63
N VAL A 773 -41.00 -27.15 -7.62
CA VAL A 773 -40.22 -25.91 -7.67
C VAL A 773 -38.78 -26.16 -7.19
N GLU A 774 -37.80 -25.71 -7.99
CA GLU A 774 -36.37 -25.68 -7.66
C GLU A 774 -36.01 -24.37 -6.95
N THR A 775 -36.40 -23.23 -7.52
CA THR A 775 -36.13 -21.91 -6.94
C THR A 775 -37.25 -20.91 -7.20
N VAL A 776 -37.40 -19.97 -6.28
CA VAL A 776 -38.26 -18.77 -6.44
C VAL A 776 -37.41 -17.54 -6.25
N GLU A 777 -37.35 -16.70 -7.29
CA GLU A 777 -36.63 -15.43 -7.27
C GLU A 777 -37.62 -14.27 -7.27
N VAL A 778 -37.42 -13.29 -6.39
CA VAL A 778 -38.34 -12.17 -6.20
C VAL A 778 -37.69 -10.87 -6.54
N LEU A 779 -38.24 -10.13 -7.48
CA LEU A 779 -37.75 -8.83 -7.94
C LEU A 779 -38.73 -7.74 -7.53
N ARG A 780 -38.28 -6.78 -6.72
CA ARG A 780 -39.13 -5.67 -6.21
C ARG A 780 -38.46 -4.32 -6.44
N GLY A 781 -37.12 -4.31 -6.48
CA GLY A 781 -36.33 -3.12 -6.77
C GLY A 781 -36.56 -2.64 -8.20
N ILE A 782 -36.72 -1.34 -8.41
CA ILE A 782 -36.91 -0.74 -9.75
C ILE A 782 -35.81 -1.19 -10.71
N GLY A 783 -34.58 -1.30 -10.23
CA GLY A 783 -33.45 -1.77 -11.03
C GLY A 783 -33.61 -3.21 -11.52
N ASN A 784 -34.14 -4.10 -10.69
CA ASN A 784 -34.35 -5.51 -11.05
C ASN A 784 -35.59 -5.72 -11.89
N THR A 785 -36.61 -4.86 -11.73
CA THR A 785 -37.88 -4.97 -12.46
C THR A 785 -37.88 -4.22 -13.79
N ALA A 786 -37.02 -3.23 -13.98
CA ALA A 786 -36.99 -2.39 -15.18
C ALA A 786 -36.79 -3.17 -16.49
N VAL A 787 -36.03 -4.28 -16.45
CA VAL A 787 -35.80 -5.16 -17.62
C VAL A 787 -37.11 -5.83 -18.12
N TYR A 788 -38.15 -5.95 -17.22
CA TYR A 788 -39.48 -6.48 -17.54
C TYR A 788 -40.44 -5.43 -18.09
N GLY A 789 -40.03 -4.16 -18.16
CA GLY A 789 -40.80 -3.04 -18.69
C GLY A 789 -42.06 -2.78 -17.87
N SER A 790 -43.18 -2.47 -18.54
CA SER A 790 -44.46 -2.20 -17.85
C SER A 790 -44.97 -3.40 -17.05
N MET A 791 -44.64 -4.62 -17.43
CA MET A 791 -45.03 -5.84 -16.71
C MET A 791 -44.32 -6.00 -15.35
N GLY A 792 -43.16 -5.38 -15.19
CA GLY A 792 -42.42 -5.38 -13.94
C GLY A 792 -42.83 -4.32 -12.92
N SER A 793 -43.82 -3.46 -13.27
CA SER A 793 -44.17 -2.29 -12.42
C SER A 793 -44.73 -2.67 -11.05
N GLY A 794 -45.36 -3.83 -10.91
CA GLY A 794 -45.84 -4.41 -9.63
C GLY A 794 -44.82 -5.25 -8.89
N GLY A 795 -43.65 -5.49 -9.48
CA GLY A 795 -42.69 -6.50 -9.07
C GLY A 795 -42.82 -7.80 -9.88
N VAL A 796 -41.84 -8.69 -9.82
CA VAL A 796 -41.80 -9.96 -10.55
C VAL A 796 -41.44 -11.10 -9.62
N ILE A 797 -42.13 -12.21 -9.72
CA ILE A 797 -41.77 -13.49 -9.08
C ILE A 797 -41.42 -14.49 -10.18
N ILE A 798 -40.21 -14.99 -10.16
CA ILE A 798 -39.71 -15.96 -11.15
C ILE A 798 -39.64 -17.32 -10.46
N ILE A 799 -40.28 -18.30 -11.04
CA ILE A 799 -40.36 -19.66 -10.54
C ILE A 799 -39.66 -20.59 -11.53
N THR A 800 -38.69 -21.33 -11.03
CA THR A 800 -37.99 -22.35 -11.80
C THR A 800 -38.37 -23.72 -11.28
N THR A 801 -38.83 -24.62 -12.15
CA THR A 801 -39.18 -25.99 -11.78
C THR A 801 -38.01 -26.94 -11.80
N LYS A 802 -38.06 -28.02 -10.98
CA LYS A 802 -37.08 -29.09 -10.94
C LYS A 802 -37.06 -29.83 -12.29
N ARG A 803 -35.90 -29.84 -12.91
CA ARG A 803 -35.67 -30.63 -14.12
C ARG A 803 -35.15 -31.99 -13.68
N GLY A 804 -35.87 -33.07 -14.04
CA GLY A 804 -35.44 -34.45 -13.77
C GLY A 804 -34.05 -34.67 -14.37
N ASP A 805 -33.27 -35.50 -13.72
CA ASP A 805 -31.86 -35.83 -14.07
C ASP A 805 -31.75 -36.71 -15.34
N SER A 806 -32.44 -36.38 -16.41
CA SER A 806 -32.26 -36.98 -17.73
C SER A 806 -31.30 -36.10 -18.52
N GLY A 807 -30.06 -36.60 -18.70
CA GLY A 807 -28.95 -35.97 -19.41
C GLY A 807 -29.33 -35.45 -20.80
N GLY A 808 -29.80 -34.27 -20.89
CA GLY A 808 -30.10 -33.56 -22.11
C GLY A 808 -29.97 -32.04 -21.88
N TYR A 809 -28.92 -31.50 -22.43
CA TYR A 809 -28.66 -30.10 -22.77
C TYR A 809 -29.41 -29.05 -21.92
N GLY A 810 -28.89 -28.74 -20.73
CA GLY A 810 -29.21 -27.52 -20.04
C GLY A 810 -28.73 -26.34 -20.89
N ARG A 811 -29.66 -25.77 -21.67
CA ARG A 811 -29.42 -24.42 -22.19
C ARG A 811 -29.51 -23.48 -21.00
N ASP A 812 -28.41 -22.98 -20.55
CA ASP A 812 -28.39 -21.72 -19.78
C ASP A 812 -29.29 -20.75 -20.54
N ILE A 813 -30.34 -20.25 -19.91
CA ILE A 813 -31.21 -19.25 -20.54
C ILE A 813 -30.39 -17.97 -20.62
N TYR A 814 -29.57 -17.96 -21.67
CA TYR A 814 -28.72 -16.84 -22.03
C TYR A 814 -29.62 -15.73 -22.56
N THR A 815 -29.60 -14.57 -21.88
CA THR A 815 -30.34 -13.38 -22.31
C THR A 815 -29.45 -12.54 -23.22
N PRO A 816 -29.61 -12.63 -24.56
CA PRO A 816 -28.75 -11.90 -25.46
C PRO A 816 -28.83 -10.40 -25.23
N GLY A 817 -27.68 -9.74 -25.20
CA GLY A 817 -27.55 -8.28 -25.10
C GLY A 817 -27.79 -7.69 -23.72
N ILE A 818 -27.80 -8.50 -22.65
CA ILE A 818 -27.93 -8.01 -21.28
C ILE A 818 -26.90 -8.71 -20.38
N VAL A 819 -26.16 -7.92 -19.60
CA VAL A 819 -25.20 -8.38 -18.59
C VAL A 819 -25.40 -7.58 -17.31
N THR A 820 -25.48 -8.26 -16.18
CA THR A 820 -25.42 -7.60 -14.85
C THR A 820 -23.97 -7.53 -14.40
N HIS A 821 -23.55 -6.38 -13.91
CA HIS A 821 -22.19 -6.10 -13.50
C HIS A 821 -22.17 -5.40 -12.15
N SER A 822 -21.36 -5.91 -11.24
CA SER A 822 -21.13 -5.31 -9.92
C SER A 822 -19.66 -4.93 -9.82
N PRO A 823 -19.23 -3.81 -10.46
CA PRO A 823 -17.84 -3.37 -10.39
C PRO A 823 -17.53 -2.84 -8.99
N GLN A 824 -16.27 -2.88 -8.62
CA GLN A 824 -15.82 -2.19 -7.43
C GLN A 824 -15.91 -0.68 -7.68
N GLY A 825 -16.67 0.03 -6.85
CA GLY A 825 -16.88 1.47 -6.87
C GLY A 825 -15.87 2.24 -6.03
N TYR A 826 -16.23 3.48 -5.68
CA TYR A 826 -15.55 4.21 -4.62
C TYR A 826 -15.96 3.65 -3.25
N TYR A 827 -15.00 3.60 -2.35
CA TYR A 827 -15.25 3.29 -0.95
C TYR A 827 -15.94 4.47 -0.27
N GLU A 828 -16.98 4.20 0.49
CA GLU A 828 -17.64 5.21 1.34
C GLU A 828 -16.90 5.30 2.67
N VAL A 829 -16.14 6.37 2.83
CA VAL A 829 -15.30 6.60 4.01
C VAL A 829 -16.16 6.89 5.22
N ARG A 830 -15.88 6.23 6.34
CA ARG A 830 -16.57 6.46 7.61
C ARG A 830 -16.03 7.72 8.28
N GLU A 831 -16.82 8.30 9.17
CA GLU A 831 -16.38 9.40 10.04
C GLU A 831 -15.77 8.83 11.33
N PHE A 832 -14.66 9.43 11.76
CA PHE A 832 -14.06 9.11 13.06
C PHE A 832 -14.95 9.66 14.17
N TYR A 833 -15.45 8.76 15.01
CA TYR A 833 -16.25 9.15 16.15
C TYR A 833 -15.36 9.60 17.31
N ALA A 834 -15.48 10.87 17.71
CA ALA A 834 -14.89 11.42 18.94
C ALA A 834 -16.02 11.81 19.89
N PRO A 835 -16.04 11.33 21.16
CA PRO A 835 -17.05 11.76 22.13
C PRO A 835 -16.99 13.25 22.39
N ASP A 836 -18.16 13.89 22.47
CA ASP A 836 -18.31 15.27 22.94
C ASP A 836 -18.88 15.25 24.36
N TYR A 837 -18.05 15.57 25.34
CA TYR A 837 -18.45 15.59 26.76
C TYR A 837 -19.11 16.89 27.20
N SER A 838 -19.26 17.89 26.33
CA SER A 838 -20.02 19.13 26.62
C SER A 838 -21.54 18.85 26.62
N VAL A 839 -21.96 17.80 25.90
CA VAL A 839 -23.36 17.37 25.81
C VAL A 839 -23.57 16.21 26.78
N SER A 840 -24.09 16.48 27.97
CA SER A 840 -24.38 15.46 29.01
C SER A 840 -25.39 14.42 28.52
N ALA A 841 -24.91 13.23 28.15
CA ALA A 841 -25.73 12.03 28.20
C ALA A 841 -25.27 11.23 29.41
N ASP A 842 -26.12 11.01 30.40
CA ASP A 842 -25.82 10.31 31.66
C ASP A 842 -25.22 8.89 31.45
N SER A 843 -25.49 8.25 30.31
CA SER A 843 -24.95 6.94 29.95
C SER A 843 -23.46 6.97 29.55
N LEU A 844 -23.00 8.04 28.89
CA LEU A 844 -21.60 8.21 28.48
C LEU A 844 -20.70 8.68 29.62
N ALA A 845 -21.31 9.36 30.62
CA ALA A 845 -20.58 9.86 31.77
C ALA A 845 -20.08 8.74 32.70
N ALA A 846 -20.77 7.60 32.76
CA ALA A 846 -20.45 6.46 33.60
C ALA A 846 -19.45 5.47 32.95
N MET A 847 -19.31 5.46 31.63
CA MET A 847 -18.40 4.58 30.91
C MET A 847 -16.98 5.15 30.95
N LYS A 848 -15.99 4.26 31.18
CA LYS A 848 -14.59 4.64 31.06
C LYS A 848 -14.20 4.73 29.59
N ASP A 849 -13.78 5.92 29.18
CA ASP A 849 -13.23 6.15 27.85
C ASP A 849 -11.79 5.67 27.79
N LEU A 850 -11.60 4.47 27.25
CA LEU A 850 -10.30 3.77 27.15
C LEU A 850 -9.79 3.67 25.70
N ARG A 851 -10.27 4.53 24.79
CA ARG A 851 -9.82 4.51 23.39
C ARG A 851 -8.32 4.79 23.26
N THR A 852 -7.71 4.17 22.26
CA THR A 852 -6.28 4.25 21.96
C THR A 852 -5.96 5.41 21.04
N THR A 853 -6.74 5.59 19.97
CA THR A 853 -6.76 6.79 19.13
C THR A 853 -7.72 7.78 19.74
N ILE A 854 -7.20 8.87 20.31
CA ILE A 854 -7.99 9.88 20.99
C ILE A 854 -8.74 10.74 19.99
N HIS A 855 -8.06 11.14 18.91
CA HIS A 855 -8.65 11.92 17.84
C HIS A 855 -7.95 11.67 16.51
N TRP A 856 -8.73 11.68 15.44
CA TRP A 856 -8.24 11.62 14.07
C TRP A 856 -8.89 12.73 13.26
N ALA A 857 -8.08 13.68 12.77
CA ALA A 857 -8.50 14.77 11.91
C ALA A 857 -7.81 14.64 10.54
N PRO A 858 -8.44 13.97 9.57
CA PRO A 858 -7.83 13.72 8.25
C PRO A 858 -7.84 14.95 7.35
N SER A 859 -8.67 15.95 7.61
CA SER A 859 -8.90 17.07 6.68
C SER A 859 -8.75 18.42 7.37
N ILE A 860 -7.49 18.83 7.53
CA ILE A 860 -7.13 20.15 8.03
C ILE A 860 -6.52 20.93 6.86
N VAL A 861 -7.08 22.09 6.58
CA VAL A 861 -6.56 23.02 5.57
C VAL A 861 -6.28 24.35 6.23
N THR A 862 -5.07 24.85 6.10
CA THR A 862 -4.71 26.16 6.64
C THR A 862 -5.25 27.28 5.77
N GLY A 863 -5.58 28.41 6.38
CA GLY A 863 -5.95 29.63 5.67
C GLY A 863 -4.75 30.30 4.98
N ASP A 864 -4.98 31.43 4.29
CA ASP A 864 -3.93 32.25 3.69
C ASP A 864 -2.93 32.79 4.73
N ASP A 865 -3.37 32.92 5.99
CA ASP A 865 -2.56 33.26 7.13
C ASP A 865 -1.71 32.10 7.67
N GLY A 866 -1.83 30.91 7.09
CA GLY A 866 -1.15 29.69 7.52
C GLY A 866 -1.74 29.06 8.78
N MET A 867 -2.86 29.56 9.28
CA MET A 867 -3.46 29.09 10.51
C MET A 867 -4.57 28.06 10.26
N ALA A 868 -4.66 27.10 11.17
CA ALA A 868 -5.79 26.17 11.28
C ALA A 868 -5.97 25.78 12.75
N SER A 869 -7.13 25.22 13.08
CA SER A 869 -7.36 24.69 14.42
C SER A 869 -8.29 23.49 14.37
N PHE A 870 -8.18 22.62 15.36
CA PHE A 870 -9.13 21.55 15.62
C PHE A 870 -9.28 21.34 17.12
N GLU A 871 -10.32 20.65 17.52
CA GLU A 871 -10.68 20.43 18.91
C GLU A 871 -10.93 18.95 19.16
N PHE A 872 -10.62 18.48 20.37
CA PHE A 872 -10.95 17.15 20.82
C PHE A 872 -11.10 17.10 22.34
N TYR A 873 -11.61 16.01 22.87
CA TYR A 873 -11.70 15.75 24.29
C TYR A 873 -10.69 14.68 24.70
N THR A 874 -10.00 14.89 25.83
CA THR A 874 -9.15 13.88 26.47
C THR A 874 -10.00 12.68 26.89
N ALA A 875 -9.37 11.53 27.06
CA ALA A 875 -10.02 10.29 27.51
C ALA A 875 -9.89 10.12 29.05
N GLU A 876 -10.23 8.95 29.56
CA GLU A 876 -10.18 8.64 30.99
C GLU A 876 -8.76 8.32 31.51
N SER A 877 -7.85 7.91 30.64
CA SER A 877 -6.50 7.50 31.01
C SER A 877 -5.62 8.71 31.30
N PRO A 878 -5.02 8.83 32.51
CA PRO A 878 -3.99 9.81 32.76
C PRO A 878 -2.70 9.42 32.03
N GLY A 879 -1.91 10.41 31.62
CA GLY A 879 -0.64 10.17 30.96
C GLY A 879 -0.30 11.22 29.91
N VAL A 880 0.67 10.89 29.07
CA VAL A 880 1.13 11.75 27.99
C VAL A 880 0.36 11.42 26.72
N TYR A 881 -0.26 12.41 26.11
CA TYR A 881 -0.88 12.29 24.80
C TYR A 881 0.02 12.93 23.76
N ARG A 882 0.15 12.26 22.64
CA ARG A 882 0.96 12.70 21.51
C ARG A 882 0.06 13.19 20.38
N ILE A 883 0.28 14.41 19.97
CA ILE A 883 -0.36 15.03 18.81
C ILE A 883 0.66 15.03 17.67
N MET A 884 0.41 14.29 16.60
CA MET A 884 1.25 14.28 15.41
C MET A 884 0.50 14.90 14.24
N VAL A 885 1.11 15.88 13.58
CA VAL A 885 0.53 16.55 12.41
C VAL A 885 1.47 16.41 11.24
N GLU A 886 0.93 15.97 10.12
CA GLU A 886 1.67 15.77 8.88
C GLU A 886 0.92 16.32 7.67
N GLY A 887 1.66 16.63 6.62
CA GLY A 887 1.10 17.03 5.35
C GLY A 887 2.07 17.80 4.48
N LEU A 888 1.54 18.58 3.56
CA LEU A 888 2.34 19.40 2.65
C LEU A 888 1.54 20.63 2.17
N ASP A 889 2.26 21.64 1.74
CA ASP A 889 1.67 22.83 1.11
C ASP A 889 1.49 22.65 -0.41
N ILE A 890 0.89 23.66 -1.03
CA ILE A 890 0.65 23.66 -2.48
C ILE A 890 1.93 23.67 -3.32
N SER A 891 3.06 24.07 -2.76
CA SER A 891 4.38 24.07 -3.43
C SER A 891 5.11 22.74 -3.29
N GLY A 892 4.62 21.84 -2.45
CA GLY A 892 5.19 20.51 -2.18
C GLY A 892 6.17 20.50 -1.01
N ARG A 893 6.25 21.56 -0.21
CA ARG A 893 7.02 21.55 1.05
C ARG A 893 6.33 20.64 2.06
N LEU A 894 7.09 19.71 2.60
CA LEU A 894 6.58 18.70 3.54
C LEU A 894 6.57 19.23 4.96
N ALA A 895 5.52 18.89 5.71
CA ALA A 895 5.36 19.22 7.12
C ALA A 895 5.27 17.97 7.99
N HIS A 896 5.97 17.96 9.10
CA HIS A 896 5.87 16.97 10.17
C HIS A 896 6.17 17.66 11.50
N ALA A 897 5.25 17.58 12.44
CA ALA A 897 5.44 18.10 13.78
C ALA A 897 4.78 17.19 14.81
N VAL A 898 5.37 17.13 16.00
CA VAL A 898 4.87 16.36 17.14
C VAL A 898 4.82 17.28 18.37
N HIS A 899 3.70 17.23 19.07
CA HIS A 899 3.49 17.94 20.33
C HIS A 899 2.96 16.99 21.40
N TYR A 900 3.29 17.25 22.65
CA TYR A 900 2.88 16.41 23.78
C TYR A 900 2.11 17.23 24.78
N ILE A 901 1.01 16.69 25.31
CA ILE A 901 0.24 17.22 26.41
C ILE A 901 0.12 16.18 27.52
N THR A 902 -0.09 16.66 28.76
CA THR A 902 -0.28 15.77 29.92
C THR A 902 -1.74 15.77 30.33
N VAL A 903 -2.29 14.58 30.66
CA VAL A 903 -3.63 14.41 31.23
C VAL A 903 -3.50 13.83 32.64
N GLU A 904 -4.14 14.50 33.62
CA GLU A 904 -4.11 14.13 35.05
C GLU A 904 -5.40 13.44 35.52
#